data_e0698c731345261986eb1b0fccf0810b
#
_entry.id   e0698c731345261986eb1b0fccf0810b
#
_cell.length_a   1.000
_cell.length_b   1.000
_cell.length_c   1.000
_cell.angle_alpha   90.00
_cell.angle_beta   90.00
_cell.angle_gamma   90.00
#
_symmetry.space_group_name_H-M   'P 1'
#
loop_
_entity.id
_entity.type
_entity.pdbx_description
1 polymer ?
#
loop_
_entity_poly.entity_id
_entity_poly.type
_entity_poly.pdbx_seq_one_letter_code
_entity_poly.pdbx_strand_id
1 'polypeptide(L)'
;MLNEQTLEFGQAVLKAKNALRFSSRKIGKRLGYIVEDELTGKFFQIGLSQYTFLSLLNGRRTVNDALERTATLLRKHAFDQQEVANLCKWAIESGLLETEVGSTEESRERMATDQAMQKATSWLNPITLKIPLACPDGIMTAANRFLGWLVSPFGAFLWLVVVCYGFGLLLIHSDRFFSDGLTSFSADDFIWFGVAWLLLKLVHEMAHGLVCKAYGGRVSSCGMLLLLMIPLPYVDVTSSWRFTNKWNRILTSAAGMLCEIFVAAIACVVWVNVNPGPIQYHAGNVIIAATLHTLIFNANPLMRFDGYYILSDLVEIPNLATHGRGYVKGFFKWLYFGAKQKPVEEVGLRALIVRAYGFGTIFWFFMISIGLSMAASGLLEGIGLMIALMGVFLWFVMPVFKFTKYVVLGSEFEKTNRKWFAVAASITSLIVGVFLFACPSPSVVSAPVVIDYKPGGVIRARAAGFARVLHVVPGQVVAEGDLLVTLENRDLEAEYASLRVDIEISKLRIKSLLSSGEIAMVQLEEESLLSNEKRLVDLEKLLSSLEVRATQSGQVIASDFEAKLGTYFQPGDELLIVGDKDSMQATALVKQEDIRWVNTDDELRVEILVWGDGNKGVVTGTLLRSNPRARDDLPHDAFAASNGGPLAVVPREQVEGNDGSEEASLILTEPRVPIEIALEPEDRQRIQAGQSGLLMLRGRQDVMAGYLADRMIRFARKNNFRTHGL
;
A
#
# COMPACT_ATOMS: atom_id res chain seq x y z
N MET A 1 17.54 -56.99 -12.77
CA MET A 1 17.42 -55.83 -13.71
C MET A 1 18.14 -54.54 -13.25
N LEU A 2 18.10 -54.09 -12.00
CA LEU A 2 18.86 -52.90 -11.55
C LEU A 2 20.37 -53.12 -11.48
N ASN A 3 20.87 -54.34 -11.23
CA ASN A 3 22.30 -54.62 -11.14
C ASN A 3 23.00 -54.76 -12.49
N GLU A 4 22.35 -55.24 -13.53
CA GLU A 4 22.97 -55.41 -14.87
C GLU A 4 23.13 -54.07 -15.58
N GLN A 5 22.15 -53.16 -15.50
CA GLN A 5 22.28 -51.82 -16.06
C GLN A 5 23.34 -50.96 -15.37
N THR A 6 23.61 -51.17 -14.07
CA THR A 6 24.70 -50.48 -13.35
C THR A 6 26.06 -51.01 -13.70
N LEU A 7 26.18 -52.31 -14.02
CA LEU A 7 27.46 -52.94 -14.43
C LEU A 7 27.85 -52.51 -15.86
N GLU A 8 26.91 -52.47 -16.80
CA GLU A 8 27.14 -51.94 -18.17
C GLU A 8 27.55 -50.48 -18.14
N PHE A 9 26.93 -49.68 -17.27
CA PHE A 9 27.24 -48.25 -17.14
C PHE A 9 28.64 -48.00 -16.58
N GLY A 10 29.15 -48.88 -15.71
CA GLY A 10 30.51 -48.79 -15.15
C GLY A 10 31.63 -48.94 -16.19
N GLN A 11 31.37 -49.66 -17.28
CA GLN A 11 32.30 -49.85 -18.39
C GLN A 11 32.22 -48.77 -19.48
N ALA A 12 31.23 -47.87 -19.40
CA ALA A 12 31.09 -46.80 -20.37
C ALA A 12 32.30 -45.83 -20.34
N VAL A 13 32.75 -45.46 -21.53
CA VAL A 13 33.79 -44.43 -21.68
C VAL A 13 33.12 -43.11 -21.98
N LEU A 14 33.24 -42.16 -21.06
CA LEU A 14 32.66 -40.82 -21.16
C LEU A 14 33.76 -39.77 -21.30
N LYS A 15 33.48 -38.70 -22.03
CA LYS A 15 34.39 -37.58 -22.22
C LYS A 15 33.75 -36.28 -21.80
N ALA A 16 34.41 -35.53 -20.98
CA ALA A 16 34.01 -34.14 -20.69
C ALA A 16 34.23 -33.26 -21.93
N LYS A 17 33.27 -32.40 -22.26
CA LYS A 17 33.43 -31.48 -23.41
C LYS A 17 34.65 -30.59 -23.24
N ASN A 18 35.36 -30.35 -24.33
CA ASN A 18 36.58 -29.51 -24.34
C ASN A 18 36.26 -28.02 -24.04
N ALA A 19 35.02 -27.60 -24.25
CA ALA A 19 34.58 -26.23 -24.04
C ALA A 19 34.18 -25.92 -22.57
N LEU A 20 34.42 -26.88 -21.64
CA LEU A 20 34.11 -26.66 -20.22
C LEU A 20 35.27 -25.92 -19.54
N ARG A 21 34.91 -24.81 -18.88
CA ARG A 21 35.81 -24.08 -17.98
C ARG A 21 35.44 -24.34 -16.54
N PHE A 22 36.41 -24.67 -15.73
CA PHE A 22 36.27 -24.90 -14.30
C PHE A 22 36.91 -23.74 -13.52
N SER A 23 36.14 -23.07 -12.67
CA SER A 23 36.66 -22.06 -11.76
C SER A 23 36.38 -22.45 -10.32
N SER A 24 37.42 -22.40 -9.47
CA SER A 24 37.27 -22.72 -8.06
C SER A 24 36.60 -21.60 -7.30
N ARG A 25 35.67 -21.97 -6.42
CA ARG A 25 34.94 -21.01 -5.59
C ARG A 25 34.87 -21.52 -4.14
N LYS A 26 35.23 -20.68 -3.20
CA LYS A 26 35.04 -20.99 -1.77
C LYS A 26 33.59 -20.68 -1.38
N ILE A 27 32.85 -21.70 -0.94
CA ILE A 27 31.44 -21.59 -0.53
C ILE A 27 31.39 -21.89 0.96
N GLY A 28 31.33 -20.86 1.78
CA GLY A 28 31.51 -21.02 3.21
C GLY A 28 32.85 -21.65 3.57
N LYS A 29 32.81 -22.81 4.24
CA LYS A 29 34.01 -23.57 4.60
C LYS A 29 34.41 -24.65 3.57
N ARG A 30 33.62 -24.87 2.51
CA ARG A 30 33.84 -25.90 1.49
C ARG A 30 34.36 -25.31 0.18
N LEU A 31 35.24 -26.02 -0.50
CA LEU A 31 35.67 -25.70 -1.85
C LEU A 31 34.64 -26.25 -2.84
N GLY A 32 34.04 -25.41 -3.67
CA GLY A 32 33.18 -25.78 -4.79
C GLY A 32 33.78 -25.33 -6.12
N TYR A 33 33.25 -25.83 -7.20
CA TYR A 33 33.63 -25.45 -8.55
C TYR A 33 32.43 -24.99 -9.36
N ILE A 34 32.63 -23.96 -10.15
CA ILE A 34 31.66 -23.51 -11.16
C ILE A 34 32.14 -24.08 -12.50
N VAL A 35 31.27 -24.80 -13.17
CA VAL A 35 31.48 -25.32 -14.52
C VAL A 35 30.73 -24.41 -15.48
N GLU A 36 31.43 -23.83 -16.40
CA GLU A 36 30.91 -23.03 -17.49
C GLU A 36 31.02 -23.80 -18.80
N ASP A 37 29.92 -23.97 -19.51
CA ASP A 37 29.93 -24.42 -20.90
C ASP A 37 30.00 -23.17 -21.79
N GLU A 38 31.16 -22.88 -22.37
CA GLU A 38 31.39 -21.69 -23.21
C GLU A 38 30.51 -21.67 -24.47
N LEU A 39 30.07 -22.83 -24.95
CA LEU A 39 29.25 -22.92 -26.16
C LEU A 39 27.78 -22.57 -25.87
N THR A 40 27.25 -23.02 -24.72
CA THR A 40 25.85 -22.80 -24.38
C THR A 40 25.64 -21.65 -23.40
N GLY A 41 26.72 -21.11 -22.78
CA GLY A 41 26.65 -20.07 -21.75
C GLY A 41 25.99 -20.54 -20.45
N LYS A 42 25.86 -21.84 -20.25
CA LYS A 42 25.27 -22.40 -19.02
C LYS A 42 26.30 -22.55 -17.93
N PHE A 43 25.88 -22.29 -16.69
CA PHE A 43 26.72 -22.41 -15.50
C PHE A 43 26.14 -23.48 -14.55
N PHE A 44 27.01 -24.34 -14.06
CA PHE A 44 26.65 -25.39 -13.11
C PHE A 44 27.59 -25.30 -11.90
N GLN A 45 27.06 -25.57 -10.73
CA GLN A 45 27.86 -25.64 -9.52
C GLN A 45 28.01 -27.08 -9.10
N ILE A 46 29.27 -27.50 -8.87
CA ILE A 46 29.63 -28.83 -8.46
C ILE A 46 30.56 -28.82 -7.24
N GLY A 47 30.51 -29.88 -6.45
CA GLY A 47 31.44 -30.09 -5.33
C GLY A 47 32.83 -30.56 -5.78
N LEU A 48 33.78 -30.55 -4.84
CA LEU A 48 35.15 -31.02 -5.09
C LEU A 48 35.18 -32.47 -5.63
N SER A 49 34.37 -33.36 -5.04
CA SER A 49 34.31 -34.75 -5.45
C SER A 49 33.81 -34.92 -6.87
N GLN A 50 32.76 -34.18 -7.22
CA GLN A 50 32.15 -34.14 -8.57
C GLN A 50 33.15 -33.58 -9.60
N TYR A 51 33.85 -32.49 -9.24
CA TYR A 51 34.89 -31.92 -10.09
C TYR A 51 36.02 -32.91 -10.35
N THR A 52 36.54 -33.56 -9.28
CA THR A 52 37.62 -34.53 -9.43
C THR A 52 37.21 -35.70 -10.32
N PHE A 53 36.01 -36.21 -10.14
CA PHE A 53 35.47 -37.28 -10.97
C PHE A 53 35.30 -36.84 -12.44
N LEU A 54 34.62 -35.69 -12.69
CA LEU A 54 34.40 -35.20 -14.07
C LEU A 54 35.71 -34.87 -14.79
N SER A 55 36.73 -34.36 -14.07
CA SER A 55 38.04 -34.06 -14.65
C SER A 55 38.83 -35.31 -15.07
N LEU A 56 38.50 -36.49 -14.53
CA LEU A 56 39.11 -37.76 -14.88
C LEU A 56 38.48 -38.42 -16.12
N LEU A 57 37.29 -37.98 -16.53
CA LEU A 57 36.57 -38.49 -17.71
C LEU A 57 37.13 -37.85 -19.00
N ASN A 58 38.20 -38.47 -19.51
CA ASN A 58 38.96 -37.97 -20.66
C ASN A 58 38.68 -38.69 -21.98
N GLY A 59 37.65 -39.54 -22.05
CA GLY A 59 37.33 -40.35 -23.24
C GLY A 59 38.23 -41.56 -23.47
N ARG A 60 39.10 -41.87 -22.51
CA ARG A 60 39.99 -43.07 -22.57
C ARG A 60 39.81 -44.00 -21.37
N ARG A 61 39.15 -43.55 -20.32
CA ARG A 61 38.95 -44.28 -19.08
C ARG A 61 37.48 -44.64 -18.92
N THR A 62 37.25 -45.77 -18.30
CA THR A 62 35.90 -46.18 -17.93
C THR A 62 35.42 -45.41 -16.70
N VAL A 63 34.09 -45.35 -16.51
CA VAL A 63 33.47 -44.72 -15.34
C VAL A 63 33.99 -45.36 -14.04
N ASN A 64 34.21 -46.70 -14.01
CA ASN A 64 34.73 -47.42 -12.85
C ASN A 64 36.19 -47.04 -12.53
N ASP A 65 37.05 -46.91 -13.54
CA ASP A 65 38.46 -46.48 -13.34
C ASP A 65 38.52 -45.02 -12.81
N ALA A 66 37.65 -44.14 -13.33
CA ALA A 66 37.52 -42.79 -12.81
C ALA A 66 36.99 -42.73 -11.37
N LEU A 67 36.09 -43.65 -10.99
CA LEU A 67 35.56 -43.77 -9.64
C LEU A 67 36.62 -44.21 -8.65
N GLU A 68 37.37 -45.31 -8.97
CA GLU A 68 38.47 -45.82 -8.13
C GLU A 68 39.56 -44.78 -7.89
N ARG A 69 39.92 -44.04 -8.94
CA ARG A 69 40.90 -42.94 -8.80
C ARG A 69 40.38 -41.78 -7.98
N THR A 70 39.08 -41.43 -8.13
CA THR A 70 38.48 -40.43 -7.28
C THR A 70 38.46 -40.84 -5.82
N ALA A 71 38.18 -42.13 -5.54
CA ALA A 71 38.19 -42.70 -4.21
C ALA A 71 39.60 -42.68 -3.58
N THR A 72 40.65 -43.01 -4.38
CA THR A 72 42.05 -42.94 -3.93
C THR A 72 42.51 -41.52 -3.64
N LEU A 73 42.08 -40.51 -4.44
CA LEU A 73 42.46 -39.12 -4.26
C LEU A 73 41.76 -38.47 -3.05
N LEU A 74 40.48 -38.78 -2.82
CA LEU A 74 39.63 -38.09 -1.84
C LEU A 74 39.37 -38.87 -0.55
N ARG A 75 39.80 -40.11 -0.44
CA ARG A 75 39.74 -41.03 0.72
C ARG A 75 38.42 -41.05 1.54
N LYS A 76 37.99 -39.94 2.07
CA LYS A 76 36.78 -39.80 2.93
C LYS A 76 35.50 -39.33 2.20
N HIS A 77 35.60 -38.95 0.93
CA HIS A 77 34.48 -38.41 0.15
C HIS A 77 34.28 -39.18 -1.16
N ALA A 78 34.49 -40.52 -1.11
CA ALA A 78 34.22 -41.41 -2.23
C ALA A 78 32.73 -41.52 -2.47
N PHE A 79 32.32 -41.48 -3.73
CA PHE A 79 30.95 -41.70 -4.15
C PHE A 79 30.53 -43.15 -4.02
N ASP A 80 29.25 -43.36 -3.71
CA ASP A 80 28.57 -44.63 -3.96
C ASP A 80 28.33 -44.81 -5.47
N GLN A 81 28.30 -46.06 -5.94
CA GLN A 81 28.04 -46.37 -7.36
C GLN A 81 26.76 -45.74 -7.89
N GLN A 82 25.72 -45.67 -7.05
CA GLN A 82 24.44 -45.07 -7.42
C GLN A 82 24.52 -43.54 -7.53
N GLU A 83 25.31 -42.88 -6.71
CA GLU A 83 25.57 -41.45 -6.80
C GLU A 83 26.34 -41.09 -8.06
N VAL A 84 27.29 -41.92 -8.48
CA VAL A 84 28.03 -41.76 -9.75
C VAL A 84 27.13 -41.93 -10.94
N ALA A 85 26.26 -42.96 -10.96
CA ALA A 85 25.31 -43.16 -12.03
C ALA A 85 24.34 -41.93 -12.18
N ASN A 86 23.86 -41.43 -11.07
CA ASN A 86 23.02 -40.22 -11.07
C ASN A 86 23.77 -38.96 -11.54
N LEU A 87 25.05 -38.83 -11.13
CA LEU A 87 25.90 -37.70 -11.56
C LEU A 87 26.17 -37.75 -13.06
N CYS A 88 26.53 -38.93 -13.58
CA CYS A 88 26.76 -39.10 -15.02
C CYS A 88 25.49 -38.84 -15.83
N LYS A 89 24.36 -39.41 -15.40
CA LYS A 89 23.05 -39.16 -16.03
C LYS A 89 22.75 -37.66 -16.08
N TRP A 90 22.88 -36.96 -14.95
CA TRP A 90 22.71 -35.53 -14.89
C TRP A 90 23.69 -34.77 -15.81
N ALA A 91 24.95 -35.17 -15.84
CA ALA A 91 25.95 -34.51 -16.67
C ALA A 91 25.74 -34.76 -18.17
N ILE A 92 25.22 -35.93 -18.57
CA ILE A 92 24.79 -36.20 -19.95
C ILE A 92 23.56 -35.37 -20.31
N GLU A 93 22.51 -35.38 -19.48
CA GLU A 93 21.29 -34.59 -19.67
C GLU A 93 21.57 -33.08 -19.71
N SER A 94 22.55 -32.63 -18.92
CA SER A 94 23.03 -31.24 -18.91
C SER A 94 23.94 -30.91 -20.10
N GLY A 95 24.35 -31.91 -20.87
CA GLY A 95 25.21 -31.75 -22.03
C GLY A 95 26.67 -31.45 -21.69
N LEU A 96 27.15 -31.82 -20.48
CA LEU A 96 28.52 -31.64 -20.03
C LEU A 96 29.44 -32.80 -20.45
N LEU A 97 28.86 -33.98 -20.70
CA LEU A 97 29.57 -35.16 -21.15
C LEU A 97 29.17 -35.58 -22.57
N GLU A 98 30.14 -36.05 -23.33
CA GLU A 98 29.99 -36.69 -24.63
C GLU A 98 30.11 -38.18 -24.47
N THR A 99 29.22 -38.95 -25.09
CA THR A 99 29.27 -40.41 -25.13
C THR A 99 29.85 -40.85 -26.47
N GLU A 100 31.02 -41.51 -26.45
CA GLU A 100 31.64 -42.06 -27.68
C GLU A 100 31.02 -43.39 -28.14
N VAL A 101 30.29 -44.08 -27.26
CA VAL A 101 29.71 -45.39 -27.55
C VAL A 101 28.26 -45.25 -27.96
N GLY A 102 28.02 -45.46 -29.30
CA GLY A 102 26.72 -45.84 -29.80
C GLY A 102 25.59 -44.81 -29.63
N SER A 103 25.84 -43.52 -29.90
CA SER A 103 24.71 -42.65 -30.22
C SER A 103 24.18 -43.09 -31.59
N THR A 104 23.26 -44.07 -31.58
CA THR A 104 22.46 -44.44 -32.72
C THR A 104 21.85 -43.13 -33.27
N GLU A 105 21.85 -42.95 -34.56
CA GLU A 105 21.21 -41.77 -35.20
C GLU A 105 19.86 -41.47 -34.58
N GLU A 106 19.08 -42.49 -34.21
CA GLU A 106 17.84 -42.40 -33.42
C GLU A 106 17.97 -41.69 -32.07
N SER A 107 19.10 -41.84 -31.33
CA SER A 107 19.27 -41.15 -30.04
C SER A 107 19.63 -39.67 -30.22
N ARG A 108 20.35 -39.34 -31.29
CA ARG A 108 20.61 -37.93 -31.68
C ARG A 108 19.35 -37.25 -32.21
N GLU A 109 18.55 -37.95 -33.01
CA GLU A 109 17.26 -37.45 -33.47
C GLU A 109 16.25 -37.27 -32.31
N ARG A 110 16.19 -38.20 -31.36
CA ARG A 110 15.33 -38.06 -30.16
C ARG A 110 15.78 -36.89 -29.30
N MET A 111 17.10 -36.71 -29.06
CA MET A 111 17.61 -35.54 -28.35
C MET A 111 17.37 -34.23 -29.10
N ALA A 112 17.53 -34.23 -30.42
CA ALA A 112 17.23 -33.06 -31.25
C ALA A 112 15.73 -32.73 -31.26
N THR A 113 14.86 -33.77 -31.37
CA THR A 113 13.41 -33.61 -31.29
C THR A 113 12.95 -33.19 -29.90
N ASP A 114 13.51 -33.74 -28.82
CA ASP A 114 13.21 -33.32 -27.44
C ASP A 114 13.69 -31.88 -27.16
N GLN A 115 14.85 -31.48 -27.68
CA GLN A 115 15.32 -30.11 -27.60
C GLN A 115 14.47 -29.13 -28.44
N ALA A 116 14.08 -29.56 -29.64
CA ALA A 116 13.14 -28.79 -30.48
C ALA A 116 11.75 -28.68 -29.83
N MET A 117 11.27 -29.76 -29.23
CA MET A 117 10.00 -29.80 -28.52
C MET A 117 10.04 -29.01 -27.22
N GLN A 118 11.15 -29.02 -26.47
CA GLN A 118 11.38 -28.15 -25.32
C GLN A 118 11.48 -26.68 -25.73
N LYS A 119 12.14 -26.36 -26.83
CA LYS A 119 12.12 -25.01 -27.41
C LYS A 119 10.71 -24.60 -27.84
N ALA A 120 10.00 -25.45 -28.54
CA ALA A 120 8.62 -25.17 -28.98
C ALA A 120 7.67 -25.03 -27.79
N THR A 121 7.78 -25.85 -26.73
CA THR A 121 6.96 -25.72 -25.51
C THR A 121 7.37 -24.52 -24.67
N SER A 122 8.63 -24.07 -24.71
CA SER A 122 9.02 -22.82 -24.06
C SER A 122 8.45 -21.58 -24.78
N TRP A 123 8.26 -21.65 -26.09
CA TRP A 123 7.58 -20.61 -26.89
C TRP A 123 6.06 -20.62 -26.69
N LEU A 124 5.49 -21.76 -26.35
CA LEU A 124 4.07 -21.93 -26.07
C LEU A 124 3.69 -21.67 -24.60
N ASN A 125 4.65 -21.27 -23.76
CA ASN A 125 4.33 -20.92 -22.39
C ASN A 125 3.72 -19.51 -22.33
N PRO A 126 2.38 -19.38 -22.22
CA PRO A 126 1.72 -18.07 -22.29
C PRO A 126 2.07 -17.15 -21.10
N ILE A 127 2.74 -17.69 -20.08
CA ILE A 127 3.08 -16.95 -18.88
C ILE A 127 4.42 -16.22 -19.04
N THR A 128 5.39 -16.82 -19.78
CA THR A 128 6.73 -16.24 -19.94
C THR A 128 7.28 -16.53 -21.32
N LEU A 129 7.39 -15.49 -22.15
CA LEU A 129 8.02 -15.56 -23.46
C LEU A 129 9.29 -14.72 -23.48
N LYS A 130 10.44 -15.35 -23.65
CA LYS A 130 11.75 -14.66 -23.71
C LYS A 130 12.14 -14.44 -25.17
N ILE A 131 12.23 -13.16 -25.59
CA ILE A 131 12.59 -12.75 -26.96
C ILE A 131 14.00 -12.13 -26.89
N PRO A 132 15.06 -12.84 -27.28
CA PRO A 132 16.40 -12.27 -27.37
C PRO A 132 16.45 -11.34 -28.59
N LEU A 133 16.89 -10.09 -28.38
CA LEU A 133 16.98 -9.08 -29.44
C LEU A 133 18.41 -8.91 -29.96
N ALA A 134 19.41 -8.89 -29.06
CA ALA A 134 20.79 -8.61 -29.43
C ALA A 134 21.82 -9.21 -28.44
N CYS A 135 23.08 -9.20 -28.84
CA CYS A 135 24.24 -9.46 -27.99
C CYS A 135 24.91 -8.14 -27.65
N PRO A 136 24.62 -7.52 -26.49
CA PRO A 136 25.06 -6.15 -26.19
C PRO A 136 26.52 -6.04 -25.72
N ASP A 137 27.29 -7.12 -25.71
CA ASP A 137 28.64 -7.16 -25.13
C ASP A 137 29.59 -6.09 -25.65
N GLY A 138 29.54 -5.79 -26.98
CA GLY A 138 30.29 -4.72 -27.59
C GLY A 138 29.88 -3.34 -27.12
N ILE A 139 28.56 -3.11 -27.05
CA ILE A 139 27.98 -1.84 -26.58
C ILE A 139 28.34 -1.63 -25.12
N MET A 140 28.22 -2.68 -24.28
CA MET A 140 28.59 -2.62 -22.87
C MET A 140 30.08 -2.39 -22.65
N THR A 141 30.95 -2.92 -23.57
CA THR A 141 32.39 -2.64 -23.53
C THR A 141 32.67 -1.19 -23.82
N ALA A 142 32.02 -0.60 -24.83
CA ALA A 142 32.14 0.81 -25.17
C ALA A 142 31.60 1.69 -24.02
N ALA A 143 30.40 1.37 -23.51
CA ALA A 143 29.80 2.07 -22.36
C ALA A 143 30.70 2.03 -21.11
N ASN A 144 31.32 0.88 -20.82
CA ASN A 144 32.24 0.73 -19.69
C ASN A 144 33.49 1.61 -19.81
N ARG A 145 33.94 1.90 -21.04
CA ARG A 145 35.09 2.80 -21.26
C ARG A 145 34.79 4.23 -20.78
N PHE A 146 33.54 4.68 -20.93
CA PHE A 146 33.12 6.04 -20.55
C PHE A 146 32.52 6.11 -19.14
N LEU A 147 31.75 5.11 -18.75
CA LEU A 147 30.98 5.08 -17.50
C LEU A 147 31.56 4.15 -16.43
N GLY A 148 32.60 3.38 -16.75
CA GLY A 148 33.19 2.42 -15.79
C GLY A 148 33.74 3.04 -14.51
N TRP A 149 34.09 4.32 -14.55
CA TRP A 149 34.51 5.06 -13.36
C TRP A 149 33.39 5.18 -12.30
N LEU A 150 32.11 5.09 -12.70
CA LEU A 150 30.98 5.06 -11.76
C LEU A 150 31.03 3.84 -10.82
N VAL A 151 31.67 2.74 -11.25
CA VAL A 151 31.84 1.54 -10.43
C VAL A 151 33.06 1.65 -9.50
N SER A 152 33.79 2.75 -9.53
CA SER A 152 34.91 3.05 -8.64
C SER A 152 34.46 3.58 -7.27
N PRO A 153 35.36 3.61 -6.26
CA PRO A 153 35.06 4.26 -4.97
C PRO A 153 34.65 5.73 -5.10
N PHE A 154 35.20 6.45 -6.08
CA PHE A 154 34.81 7.83 -6.39
C PHE A 154 33.37 7.91 -6.90
N GLY A 155 33.00 7.02 -7.82
CA GLY A 155 31.61 6.92 -8.30
C GLY A 155 30.62 6.56 -7.17
N ALA A 156 31.02 5.64 -6.29
CA ALA A 156 30.21 5.29 -5.11
C ALA A 156 30.05 6.48 -4.13
N PHE A 157 31.10 7.27 -3.93
CA PHE A 157 31.01 8.50 -3.12
C PHE A 157 30.07 9.53 -3.74
N LEU A 158 30.21 9.79 -5.05
CA LEU A 158 29.33 10.72 -5.78
C LEU A 158 27.87 10.25 -5.74
N TRP A 159 27.65 8.94 -5.93
CA TRP A 159 26.33 8.33 -5.79
C TRP A 159 25.73 8.61 -4.41
N LEU A 160 26.51 8.37 -3.34
CA LEU A 160 26.07 8.60 -1.98
C LEU A 160 25.70 10.06 -1.74
N VAL A 161 26.52 11.01 -2.20
CA VAL A 161 26.27 12.45 -2.05
C VAL A 161 24.94 12.84 -2.74
N VAL A 162 24.74 12.40 -4.00
CA VAL A 162 23.52 12.73 -4.76
C VAL A 162 22.29 12.12 -4.09
N VAL A 163 22.39 10.87 -3.64
CA VAL A 163 21.27 10.16 -2.99
C VAL A 163 20.92 10.81 -1.64
N CYS A 164 21.91 11.08 -0.81
CA CYS A 164 21.68 11.76 0.48
C CYS A 164 21.11 13.18 0.29
N TYR A 165 21.59 13.93 -0.69
CA TYR A 165 21.09 15.27 -0.99
C TYR A 165 19.64 15.21 -1.52
N GLY A 166 19.34 14.38 -2.54
CA GLY A 166 18.03 14.29 -3.15
C GLY A 166 16.96 13.84 -2.15
N PHE A 167 17.20 12.73 -1.42
CA PHE A 167 16.25 12.27 -0.41
C PHE A 167 16.20 13.17 0.83
N GLY A 168 17.29 13.86 1.18
CA GLY A 168 17.28 14.88 2.22
C GLY A 168 16.33 16.03 1.88
N LEU A 169 16.34 16.51 0.63
CA LEU A 169 15.38 17.50 0.15
C LEU A 169 13.93 16.99 0.20
N LEU A 170 13.70 15.73 -0.20
CA LEU A 170 12.37 15.14 -0.16
C LEU A 170 11.83 15.03 1.27
N LEU A 171 12.69 14.68 2.24
CA LEU A 171 12.30 14.60 3.66
C LEU A 171 11.89 15.97 4.22
N ILE A 172 12.60 17.04 3.82
CA ILE A 172 12.25 18.40 4.25
C ILE A 172 10.91 18.85 3.68
N HIS A 173 10.56 18.41 2.47
CA HIS A 173 9.32 18.78 1.77
C HIS A 173 8.31 17.62 1.72
N SER A 174 8.38 16.69 2.66
CA SER A 174 7.54 15.49 2.69
C SER A 174 6.05 15.80 2.71
N ASP A 175 5.63 16.80 3.51
CA ASP A 175 4.22 17.17 3.64
C ASP A 175 3.64 17.61 2.27
N ARG A 176 4.41 18.43 1.53
CA ARG A 176 4.04 18.85 0.18
C ARG A 176 4.00 17.67 -0.79
N PHE A 177 4.98 16.74 -0.71
CA PHE A 177 5.02 15.60 -1.61
C PHE A 177 3.83 14.66 -1.42
N PHE A 178 3.42 14.40 -0.18
CA PHE A 178 2.28 13.53 0.11
C PHE A 178 0.93 14.22 -0.13
N SER A 179 0.82 15.55 0.05
CA SER A 179 -0.41 16.28 -0.25
C SER A 179 -0.66 16.40 -1.76
N ASP A 180 0.37 16.73 -2.53
CA ASP A 180 0.24 16.98 -3.97
C ASP A 180 0.31 15.69 -4.80
N GLY A 181 1.08 14.69 -4.36
CA GLY A 181 1.48 13.53 -5.16
C GLY A 181 0.50 12.36 -5.20
N LEU A 182 -0.41 12.23 -4.23
CA LEU A 182 -1.30 11.07 -4.12
C LEU A 182 -2.76 11.34 -4.53
N THR A 183 -3.13 12.58 -4.81
CA THR A 183 -4.54 12.97 -4.98
C THR A 183 -5.04 12.95 -6.42
N SER A 184 -4.20 12.75 -7.42
CA SER A 184 -4.57 12.96 -8.84
C SER A 184 -4.03 11.86 -9.77
N PHE A 185 -4.37 10.58 -9.53
CA PHE A 185 -4.17 9.55 -10.56
C PHE A 185 -5.39 9.50 -11.48
N SER A 186 -5.28 10.17 -12.64
CA SER A 186 -6.25 10.03 -13.74
C SER A 186 -5.89 8.83 -14.66
N ALA A 187 -6.81 8.45 -15.54
CA ALA A 187 -6.56 7.35 -16.48
C ALA A 187 -5.36 7.64 -17.42
N ASP A 188 -5.17 8.91 -17.81
CA ASP A 188 -4.07 9.34 -18.68
C ASP A 188 -2.71 9.24 -17.96
N ASP A 189 -2.69 9.33 -16.65
CA ASP A 189 -1.49 9.23 -15.83
C ASP A 189 -0.88 7.84 -15.86
N PHE A 190 -1.69 6.79 -16.01
CA PHE A 190 -1.19 5.41 -16.11
C PHE A 190 -0.32 5.19 -17.34
N ILE A 191 -0.60 5.88 -18.45
CA ILE A 191 0.22 5.77 -19.69
C ILE A 191 1.59 6.37 -19.43
N TRP A 192 1.65 7.57 -18.87
CA TRP A 192 2.92 8.25 -18.58
C TRP A 192 3.71 7.55 -17.49
N PHE A 193 3.04 7.05 -16.46
CA PHE A 193 3.67 6.21 -15.44
C PHE A 193 4.25 4.93 -16.04
N GLY A 194 3.52 4.27 -16.95
CA GLY A 194 3.98 3.09 -17.67
C GLY A 194 5.21 3.36 -18.53
N VAL A 195 5.24 4.50 -19.23
CA VAL A 195 6.40 4.91 -20.05
C VAL A 195 7.61 5.20 -19.15
N ALA A 196 7.44 5.97 -18.09
CA ALA A 196 8.51 6.27 -17.12
C ALA A 196 9.06 4.98 -16.50
N TRP A 197 8.18 4.06 -16.10
CA TRP A 197 8.55 2.77 -15.56
C TRP A 197 9.34 1.91 -16.56
N LEU A 198 8.91 1.86 -17.82
CA LEU A 198 9.61 1.09 -18.86
C LEU A 198 11.02 1.65 -19.15
N LEU A 199 11.15 2.97 -19.24
CA LEU A 199 12.44 3.64 -19.41
C LEU A 199 13.36 3.38 -18.21
N LEU A 200 12.80 3.46 -16.99
CA LEU A 200 13.53 3.17 -15.77
C LEU A 200 14.03 1.73 -15.75
N LYS A 201 13.20 0.77 -16.20
CA LYS A 201 13.59 -0.64 -16.31
C LYS A 201 14.67 -0.86 -17.35
N LEU A 202 14.66 -0.14 -18.46
CA LEU A 202 15.73 -0.23 -19.44
C LEU A 202 17.08 0.22 -18.86
N VAL A 203 17.10 1.36 -18.15
CA VAL A 203 18.30 1.87 -17.47
C VAL A 203 18.76 0.92 -16.35
N HIS A 204 17.84 0.33 -15.60
CA HIS A 204 18.10 -0.68 -14.60
C HIS A 204 18.85 -1.90 -15.17
N GLU A 205 18.36 -2.47 -16.26
CA GLU A 205 18.99 -3.62 -16.90
C GLU A 205 20.37 -3.26 -17.49
N MET A 206 20.51 -2.06 -18.05
CA MET A 206 21.81 -1.56 -18.55
C MET A 206 22.82 -1.42 -17.41
N ALA A 207 22.40 -1.00 -16.21
CA ALA A 207 23.27 -0.89 -15.04
C ALA A 207 23.85 -2.25 -14.63
N HIS A 208 23.04 -3.32 -14.64
CA HIS A 208 23.53 -4.69 -14.39
C HIS A 208 24.61 -5.09 -15.40
N GLY A 209 24.37 -4.82 -16.70
CA GLY A 209 25.33 -5.09 -17.77
C GLY A 209 26.65 -4.32 -17.61
N LEU A 210 26.56 -3.03 -17.26
CA LEU A 210 27.72 -2.16 -17.06
C LEU A 210 28.60 -2.64 -15.89
N VAL A 211 27.98 -2.91 -14.73
CA VAL A 211 28.71 -3.38 -13.54
C VAL A 211 29.31 -4.77 -13.77
N CYS A 212 28.56 -5.68 -14.41
CA CYS A 212 29.07 -6.98 -14.81
C CYS A 212 30.33 -6.85 -15.69
N LYS A 213 30.30 -5.95 -16.66
CA LYS A 213 31.40 -5.68 -17.57
C LYS A 213 32.60 -5.05 -16.85
N ALA A 214 32.37 -4.12 -15.93
CA ALA A 214 33.43 -3.49 -15.14
C ALA A 214 34.24 -4.49 -14.32
N TYR A 215 33.59 -5.59 -13.86
CA TYR A 215 34.28 -6.69 -13.18
C TYR A 215 34.78 -7.81 -14.09
N GLY A 216 34.80 -7.59 -15.42
CA GLY A 216 35.36 -8.53 -16.40
C GLY A 216 34.40 -9.66 -16.80
N GLY A 217 33.11 -9.50 -16.56
CA GLY A 217 32.08 -10.40 -17.03
C GLY A 217 31.76 -10.20 -18.52
N ARG A 218 30.94 -11.10 -19.07
CA ARG A 218 30.43 -11.03 -20.45
C ARG A 218 28.92 -10.93 -20.42
N VAL A 219 28.35 -10.06 -21.25
CA VAL A 219 26.90 -9.88 -21.39
C VAL A 219 26.44 -10.65 -22.64
N SER A 220 25.86 -11.84 -22.44
CA SER A 220 25.60 -12.80 -23.52
C SER A 220 24.42 -12.39 -24.39
N SER A 221 23.35 -11.87 -23.82
CA SER A 221 22.13 -11.50 -24.55
C SER A 221 21.37 -10.41 -23.82
N CYS A 222 20.64 -9.61 -24.57
CA CYS A 222 19.59 -8.73 -24.05
C CYS A 222 18.35 -8.85 -24.92
N GLY A 223 17.20 -8.48 -24.36
CA GLY A 223 15.95 -8.54 -25.09
C GLY A 223 14.75 -8.18 -24.21
N MET A 224 13.59 -8.70 -24.60
CA MET A 224 12.33 -8.52 -23.91
C MET A 224 11.82 -9.84 -23.37
N LEU A 225 11.38 -9.81 -22.13
CA LEU A 225 10.65 -10.90 -21.47
C LEU A 225 9.18 -10.50 -21.36
N LEU A 226 8.30 -11.18 -22.07
CA LEU A 226 6.86 -11.00 -21.87
C LEU A 226 6.42 -11.84 -20.67
N LEU A 227 6.09 -11.19 -19.59
CA LEU A 227 5.55 -11.82 -18.39
C LEU A 227 4.07 -11.43 -18.27
N LEU A 228 3.16 -12.39 -18.44
CA LEU A 228 1.71 -12.13 -18.49
C LEU A 228 1.36 -10.99 -19.50
N MET A 229 2.00 -11.00 -20.67
CA MET A 229 1.87 -9.99 -21.72
C MET A 229 2.50 -8.61 -21.37
N ILE A 230 3.06 -8.43 -20.19
CA ILE A 230 3.79 -7.20 -19.84
C ILE A 230 5.22 -7.30 -20.37
N PRO A 231 5.66 -6.36 -21.22
CA PRO A 231 7.02 -6.36 -21.78
C PRO A 231 8.01 -5.87 -20.72
N LEU A 232 8.94 -6.75 -20.32
CA LEU A 232 10.02 -6.46 -19.39
C LEU A 232 11.35 -6.56 -20.14
N PRO A 233 12.18 -5.52 -20.17
CA PRO A 233 13.55 -5.65 -20.66
C PRO A 233 14.34 -6.61 -19.76
N TYR A 234 15.30 -7.32 -20.34
CA TYR A 234 16.25 -8.14 -19.57
C TYR A 234 17.65 -8.05 -20.17
N VAL A 235 18.65 -8.20 -19.32
CA VAL A 235 20.06 -8.37 -19.68
C VAL A 235 20.63 -9.61 -19.00
N ASP A 236 21.31 -10.45 -19.75
CA ASP A 236 21.90 -11.69 -19.22
C ASP A 236 23.30 -11.43 -18.67
N VAL A 237 23.36 -11.30 -17.35
CA VAL A 237 24.60 -11.15 -16.56
C VAL A 237 25.02 -12.44 -15.84
N THR A 238 24.56 -13.60 -16.30
CA THR A 238 24.86 -14.90 -15.69
C THR A 238 26.38 -15.17 -15.57
N SER A 239 27.19 -14.57 -16.41
CA SER A 239 28.66 -14.63 -16.36
C SER A 239 29.22 -14.10 -15.02
N SER A 240 28.48 -13.30 -14.27
CA SER A 240 28.85 -12.81 -12.93
C SER A 240 29.09 -13.95 -11.93
N TRP A 241 28.52 -15.14 -12.17
CA TRP A 241 28.73 -16.32 -11.35
C TRP A 241 30.20 -16.80 -11.31
N ARG A 242 31.00 -16.39 -12.28
CA ARG A 242 32.45 -16.65 -12.32
C ARG A 242 33.24 -15.82 -11.33
N PHE A 243 32.71 -14.70 -10.85
CA PHE A 243 33.42 -13.82 -9.93
C PHE A 243 33.70 -14.54 -8.62
N THR A 244 34.98 -14.65 -8.26
CA THR A 244 35.43 -15.27 -7.02
C THR A 244 35.04 -14.44 -5.80
N ASN A 245 35.08 -13.11 -5.93
CA ASN A 245 34.67 -12.18 -4.88
C ASN A 245 33.13 -12.06 -4.83
N LYS A 246 32.53 -12.38 -3.71
CA LYS A 246 31.08 -12.28 -3.51
C LYS A 246 30.55 -10.83 -3.64
N TRP A 247 31.34 -9.85 -3.26
CA TRP A 247 30.93 -8.45 -3.35
C TRP A 247 30.75 -7.98 -4.78
N ASN A 248 31.58 -8.46 -5.73
CA ASN A 248 31.41 -8.16 -7.14
C ASN A 248 30.09 -8.73 -7.68
N ARG A 249 29.67 -9.92 -7.21
CA ARG A 249 28.37 -10.51 -7.58
C ARG A 249 27.22 -9.73 -6.95
N ILE A 250 27.33 -9.41 -5.66
CA ILE A 250 26.34 -8.61 -4.94
C ILE A 250 26.16 -7.24 -5.62
N LEU A 251 27.26 -6.56 -5.95
CA LEU A 251 27.20 -5.26 -6.64
C LEU A 251 26.62 -5.38 -8.06
N THR A 252 26.93 -6.47 -8.78
CA THR A 252 26.30 -6.73 -10.08
C THR A 252 24.78 -6.91 -9.93
N SER A 253 24.31 -7.65 -8.93
CA SER A 253 22.88 -7.84 -8.65
C SER A 253 22.22 -6.59 -8.07
N ALA A 254 22.94 -5.73 -7.36
CA ALA A 254 22.42 -4.49 -6.79
C ALA A 254 22.40 -3.33 -7.79
N ALA A 255 23.13 -3.44 -8.90
CA ALA A 255 23.39 -2.34 -9.82
C ALA A 255 22.12 -1.67 -10.34
N GLY A 256 21.09 -2.45 -10.70
CA GLY A 256 19.81 -1.94 -11.16
C GLY A 256 19.12 -1.10 -10.10
N MET A 257 19.02 -1.63 -8.85
CA MET A 257 18.41 -0.91 -7.74
C MET A 257 19.19 0.35 -7.36
N LEU A 258 20.52 0.29 -7.34
CA LEU A 258 21.36 1.46 -7.07
C LEU A 258 21.16 2.55 -8.12
N CYS A 259 20.99 2.15 -9.38
CA CYS A 259 20.70 3.07 -10.47
C CYS A 259 19.29 3.69 -10.34
N GLU A 260 18.26 2.89 -10.02
CA GLU A 260 16.89 3.39 -9.79
C GLU A 260 16.86 4.40 -8.63
N ILE A 261 17.53 4.10 -7.51
CA ILE A 261 17.64 5.02 -6.37
C ILE A 261 18.36 6.33 -6.76
N PHE A 262 19.39 6.24 -7.59
CA PHE A 262 20.10 7.44 -8.08
C PHE A 262 19.20 8.31 -8.97
N VAL A 263 18.45 7.69 -9.89
CA VAL A 263 17.48 8.41 -10.74
C VAL A 263 16.40 9.04 -9.89
N ALA A 264 15.87 8.31 -8.87
CA ALA A 264 14.91 8.85 -7.93
C ALA A 264 15.46 10.07 -7.18
N ALA A 265 16.71 10.03 -6.73
CA ALA A 265 17.35 11.14 -6.03
C ALA A 265 17.47 12.38 -6.93
N ILE A 266 17.84 12.20 -8.20
CA ILE A 266 17.86 13.31 -9.18
C ILE A 266 16.43 13.85 -9.39
N ALA A 267 15.45 12.96 -9.52
CA ALA A 267 14.06 13.36 -9.67
C ALA A 267 13.54 14.15 -8.44
N CYS A 268 13.99 13.82 -7.22
CA CYS A 268 13.68 14.59 -6.01
C CYS A 268 14.25 16.02 -6.11
N VAL A 269 15.49 16.17 -6.57
CA VAL A 269 16.09 17.50 -6.77
C VAL A 269 15.29 18.30 -7.79
N VAL A 270 14.89 17.69 -8.91
CA VAL A 270 14.07 18.34 -9.94
C VAL A 270 12.73 18.75 -9.37
N TRP A 271 12.04 17.81 -8.66
CA TRP A 271 10.70 18.01 -8.10
C TRP A 271 10.63 19.19 -7.14
N VAL A 272 11.66 19.34 -6.27
CA VAL A 272 11.72 20.44 -5.28
C VAL A 272 11.99 21.79 -5.94
N ASN A 273 12.84 21.85 -6.99
CA ASN A 273 13.33 23.10 -7.55
C ASN A 273 12.52 23.62 -8.75
N VAL A 274 11.56 22.85 -9.26
CA VAL A 274 10.73 23.24 -10.40
C VAL A 274 9.36 23.74 -9.91
N ASN A 275 8.82 24.76 -10.58
CA ASN A 275 7.48 25.28 -10.29
C ASN A 275 6.40 24.22 -10.58
N PRO A 276 5.22 24.31 -9.89
CA PRO A 276 4.08 23.43 -10.16
C PRO A 276 3.74 23.38 -11.64
N GLY A 277 3.72 22.17 -12.22
CA GLY A 277 3.46 21.96 -13.63
C GLY A 277 3.87 20.56 -14.12
N PRO A 278 3.82 20.28 -15.43
CA PRO A 278 4.05 18.95 -15.99
C PRO A 278 5.40 18.33 -15.61
N ILE A 279 6.47 19.13 -15.55
CA ILE A 279 7.81 18.62 -15.20
C ILE A 279 7.84 18.14 -13.74
N GLN A 280 7.29 18.91 -12.81
CA GLN A 280 7.19 18.52 -11.41
C GLN A 280 6.36 17.24 -11.24
N TYR A 281 5.22 17.18 -11.94
CA TYR A 281 4.34 16.03 -11.95
C TYR A 281 5.06 14.76 -12.44
N HIS A 282 5.76 14.82 -13.60
CA HIS A 282 6.51 13.67 -14.10
C HIS A 282 7.69 13.28 -13.21
N ALA A 283 8.36 14.24 -12.58
CA ALA A 283 9.40 13.97 -11.60
C ALA A 283 8.84 13.20 -10.37
N GLY A 284 7.66 13.58 -9.89
CA GLY A 284 6.93 12.86 -8.83
C GLY A 284 6.62 11.41 -9.23
N ASN A 285 6.14 11.19 -10.45
CA ASN A 285 5.88 9.86 -10.97
C ASN A 285 7.14 9.00 -11.06
N VAL A 286 8.29 9.58 -11.46
CA VAL A 286 9.58 8.86 -11.46
C VAL A 286 10.02 8.50 -10.06
N ILE A 287 9.87 9.38 -9.07
CA ILE A 287 10.19 9.09 -7.66
C ILE A 287 9.37 7.89 -7.18
N ILE A 288 8.06 7.91 -7.40
CA ILE A 288 7.15 6.83 -6.98
C ILE A 288 7.49 5.52 -7.72
N ALA A 289 7.65 5.57 -9.03
CA ALA A 289 7.96 4.38 -9.83
C ALA A 289 9.30 3.74 -9.42
N ALA A 290 10.35 4.55 -9.24
CA ALA A 290 11.67 4.05 -8.87
C ALA A 290 11.70 3.50 -7.44
N THR A 291 11.10 4.20 -6.46
CA THR A 291 11.18 3.79 -5.06
C THR A 291 10.24 2.64 -4.74
N LEU A 292 8.97 2.73 -5.14
CA LEU A 292 7.94 1.73 -4.81
C LEU A 292 8.24 0.38 -5.47
N HIS A 293 8.56 0.38 -6.77
CA HIS A 293 8.88 -0.84 -7.48
C HIS A 293 10.17 -1.49 -6.96
N THR A 294 11.21 -0.69 -6.72
CA THR A 294 12.47 -1.20 -6.17
C THR A 294 12.26 -1.81 -4.79
N LEU A 295 11.52 -1.16 -3.91
CA LEU A 295 11.31 -1.63 -2.54
C LEU A 295 10.46 -2.91 -2.50
N ILE A 296 9.35 -2.95 -3.23
CA ILE A 296 8.39 -4.08 -3.18
C ILE A 296 8.90 -5.30 -3.93
N PHE A 297 9.51 -5.12 -5.10
CA PHE A 297 9.89 -6.23 -5.96
C PHE A 297 11.39 -6.48 -5.97
N ASN A 298 12.21 -5.51 -6.40
CA ASN A 298 13.63 -5.75 -6.66
C ASN A 298 14.44 -5.97 -5.37
N ALA A 299 14.22 -5.17 -4.33
CA ALA A 299 14.92 -5.32 -3.05
C ALA A 299 14.41 -6.49 -2.20
N ASN A 300 13.26 -7.05 -2.56
CA ASN A 300 12.66 -8.14 -1.80
C ASN A 300 13.42 -9.45 -1.98
N PRO A 301 14.02 -10.01 -0.92
CA PRO A 301 14.79 -11.24 -1.02
C PRO A 301 13.91 -12.50 -1.16
N LEU A 302 12.60 -12.42 -0.91
CA LEU A 302 11.69 -13.56 -0.93
C LEU A 302 11.22 -13.93 -2.35
N MET A 303 11.36 -13.01 -3.31
CA MET A 303 11.12 -13.25 -4.73
C MET A 303 12.44 -13.41 -5.47
N ARG A 304 12.44 -14.16 -6.59
CA ARG A 304 13.64 -14.35 -7.40
C ARG A 304 13.94 -13.15 -8.31
N PHE A 305 14.08 -11.97 -7.69
CA PHE A 305 14.60 -10.74 -8.27
C PHE A 305 15.97 -10.42 -7.66
N ASP A 306 16.48 -9.24 -7.87
CA ASP A 306 17.82 -8.85 -7.46
C ASP A 306 18.11 -9.06 -5.98
N GLY A 307 17.16 -8.71 -5.10
CA GLY A 307 17.27 -8.91 -3.66
C GLY A 307 17.50 -10.36 -3.25
N TYR A 308 16.92 -11.31 -4.00
CA TYR A 308 17.18 -12.74 -3.78
C TYR A 308 18.63 -13.12 -4.10
N TYR A 309 19.16 -12.64 -5.23
CA TYR A 309 20.54 -12.95 -5.61
C TYR A 309 21.52 -12.30 -4.65
N ILE A 310 21.26 -11.08 -4.20
CA ILE A 310 22.03 -10.41 -3.16
C ILE A 310 22.03 -11.23 -1.86
N LEU A 311 20.85 -11.64 -1.38
CA LEU A 311 20.76 -12.47 -0.16
C LEU A 311 21.47 -13.80 -0.33
N SER A 312 21.25 -14.51 -1.45
CA SER A 312 21.86 -15.81 -1.75
C SER A 312 23.39 -15.73 -1.75
N ASP A 313 23.97 -14.67 -2.35
CA ASP A 313 25.41 -14.45 -2.37
C ASP A 313 25.94 -13.95 -1.02
N LEU A 314 25.19 -13.15 -0.28
CA LEU A 314 25.57 -12.67 1.06
C LEU A 314 25.73 -13.82 2.05
N VAL A 315 24.73 -14.72 2.10
CA VAL A 315 24.74 -15.89 2.99
C VAL A 315 25.54 -17.07 2.42
N GLU A 316 25.96 -16.95 1.14
CA GLU A 316 26.69 -17.99 0.41
C GLU A 316 25.93 -19.34 0.36
N ILE A 317 24.61 -19.28 0.16
CA ILE A 317 23.75 -20.45 -0.03
C ILE A 317 23.18 -20.41 -1.45
N PRO A 318 23.78 -21.11 -2.40
CA PRO A 318 23.27 -21.17 -3.76
C PRO A 318 21.89 -21.83 -3.80
N ASN A 319 21.04 -21.38 -4.71
CA ASN A 319 19.68 -21.92 -4.85
C ASN A 319 18.86 -21.91 -3.55
N LEU A 320 19.03 -20.90 -2.70
CA LEU A 320 18.36 -20.74 -1.41
C LEU A 320 16.84 -20.97 -1.53
N ALA A 321 16.21 -20.46 -2.60
CA ALA A 321 14.78 -20.65 -2.85
C ALA A 321 14.39 -22.13 -3.07
N THR A 322 15.25 -22.92 -3.70
CA THR A 322 15.00 -24.35 -3.91
C THR A 322 15.14 -25.13 -2.61
N HIS A 323 16.18 -24.83 -1.83
CA HIS A 323 16.39 -25.43 -0.50
C HIS A 323 15.28 -25.06 0.46
N GLY A 324 14.87 -23.77 0.52
CA GLY A 324 13.76 -23.29 1.35
C GLY A 324 12.43 -23.95 1.01
N ARG A 325 12.05 -23.99 -0.26
CA ARG A 325 10.80 -24.66 -0.70
C ARG A 325 10.86 -26.17 -0.45
N GLY A 326 12.03 -26.80 -0.66
CA GLY A 326 12.25 -28.21 -0.36
C GLY A 326 12.03 -28.52 1.13
N TYR A 327 12.58 -27.67 2.01
CA TYR A 327 12.38 -27.77 3.44
C TYR A 327 10.90 -27.68 3.83
N VAL A 328 10.20 -26.65 3.36
CA VAL A 328 8.78 -26.45 3.70
C VAL A 328 7.91 -27.58 3.17
N LYS A 329 8.17 -28.05 1.94
CA LYS A 329 7.50 -29.23 1.39
C LYS A 329 7.75 -30.46 2.26
N GLY A 330 8.99 -30.68 2.71
CA GLY A 330 9.35 -31.76 3.63
C GLY A 330 8.67 -31.64 4.99
N PHE A 331 8.61 -30.40 5.54
CA PHE A 331 7.94 -30.11 6.81
C PHE A 331 6.44 -30.43 6.74
N PHE A 332 5.72 -30.00 5.70
CA PHE A 332 4.32 -30.35 5.55
C PHE A 332 4.08 -31.84 5.28
N LYS A 333 4.98 -32.50 4.54
CA LYS A 333 4.92 -33.97 4.39
C LYS A 333 5.12 -34.68 5.73
N TRP A 334 6.05 -34.23 6.54
CA TRP A 334 6.26 -34.76 7.88
C TRP A 334 5.03 -34.52 8.76
N LEU A 335 4.51 -33.30 8.80
CA LEU A 335 3.37 -32.92 9.63
C LEU A 335 2.10 -33.69 9.26
N TYR A 336 1.75 -33.75 7.99
CA TYR A 336 0.46 -34.30 7.54
C TYR A 336 0.50 -35.79 7.13
N PHE A 337 1.68 -36.33 6.83
CA PHE A 337 1.77 -37.73 6.39
C PHE A 337 2.75 -38.58 7.21
N GLY A 338 3.41 -38.00 8.23
CA GLY A 338 4.39 -38.71 9.05
C GLY A 338 5.65 -39.13 8.30
N ALA A 339 5.92 -38.52 7.12
CA ALA A 339 7.09 -38.86 6.33
C ALA A 339 8.37 -38.40 7.01
N LYS A 340 9.45 -39.17 6.88
CA LYS A 340 10.75 -38.75 7.41
C LYS A 340 11.22 -37.50 6.69
N GLN A 341 11.45 -36.42 7.45
CA GLN A 341 11.98 -35.18 6.91
C GLN A 341 13.46 -35.38 6.53
N LYS A 342 13.80 -35.00 5.29
CA LYS A 342 15.22 -34.91 4.91
C LYS A 342 15.87 -33.78 5.71
N PRO A 343 17.02 -34.05 6.37
CA PRO A 343 17.72 -33.00 7.09
C PRO A 343 18.16 -31.90 6.11
N VAL A 344 18.14 -30.65 6.58
CA VAL A 344 18.74 -29.53 5.83
C VAL A 344 20.26 -29.79 5.82
N GLU A 345 20.87 -29.74 4.64
CA GLU A 345 22.34 -29.98 4.49
C GLU A 345 23.16 -28.91 5.21
N GLU A 346 22.61 -27.74 5.42
CA GLU A 346 23.21 -26.62 6.12
C GLU A 346 23.05 -26.76 7.64
N VAL A 347 24.06 -26.28 8.40
CA VAL A 347 24.13 -26.40 9.86
C VAL A 347 24.10 -24.97 10.50
N GLY A 348 23.56 -24.87 11.71
CA GLY A 348 23.59 -23.64 12.50
C GLY A 348 22.74 -22.53 11.89
N LEU A 349 23.26 -21.29 11.87
CA LEU A 349 22.55 -20.10 11.39
C LEU A 349 22.08 -20.24 9.93
N ARG A 350 22.85 -20.91 9.08
CA ARG A 350 22.47 -21.14 7.68
C ARG A 350 21.22 -22.01 7.55
N ALA A 351 21.11 -23.05 8.38
CA ALA A 351 19.89 -23.87 8.43
C ALA A 351 18.66 -23.06 8.87
N LEU A 352 18.83 -22.14 9.84
CA LEU A 352 17.78 -21.24 10.28
C LEU A 352 17.34 -20.31 9.13
N ILE A 353 18.30 -19.75 8.39
CA ILE A 353 18.01 -18.88 7.23
C ILE A 353 17.22 -19.66 6.16
N VAL A 354 17.61 -20.90 5.83
CA VAL A 354 16.89 -21.72 4.85
C VAL A 354 15.45 -21.97 5.28
N ARG A 355 15.24 -22.28 6.58
CA ARG A 355 13.91 -22.51 7.15
C ARG A 355 13.06 -21.25 7.13
N ALA A 356 13.57 -20.14 7.66
CA ALA A 356 12.89 -18.85 7.70
C ALA A 356 12.56 -18.34 6.30
N TYR A 357 13.52 -18.47 5.37
CA TYR A 357 13.33 -18.12 3.97
C TYR A 357 12.19 -18.93 3.31
N GLY A 358 12.15 -20.23 3.56
CA GLY A 358 11.11 -21.11 3.00
C GLY A 358 9.71 -20.70 3.44
N PHE A 359 9.49 -20.48 4.73
CA PHE A 359 8.20 -19.99 5.25
C PHE A 359 7.91 -18.55 4.80
N GLY A 360 8.90 -17.65 4.84
CA GLY A 360 8.77 -16.28 4.38
C GLY A 360 8.34 -16.20 2.91
N THR A 361 8.89 -17.07 2.04
CA THR A 361 8.48 -17.13 0.62
C THR A 361 7.02 -17.49 0.43
N ILE A 362 6.48 -18.42 1.25
CA ILE A 362 5.06 -18.79 1.18
C ILE A 362 4.18 -17.64 1.65
N PHE A 363 4.52 -17.05 2.80
CA PHE A 363 3.79 -15.91 3.34
C PHE A 363 3.74 -14.75 2.34
N TRP A 364 4.90 -14.38 1.77
CA TRP A 364 4.98 -13.32 0.77
C TRP A 364 4.18 -13.65 -0.49
N PHE A 365 4.23 -14.90 -0.95
CA PHE A 365 3.47 -15.34 -2.11
C PHE A 365 1.95 -15.12 -1.91
N PHE A 366 1.41 -15.49 -0.75
CA PHE A 366 0.00 -15.23 -0.45
C PHE A 366 -0.30 -13.74 -0.37
N MET A 367 0.54 -12.96 0.30
CA MET A 367 0.37 -11.52 0.46
C MET A 367 0.34 -10.79 -0.90
N ILE A 368 1.33 -11.08 -1.75
CA ILE A 368 1.40 -10.44 -3.08
C ILE A 368 0.27 -10.91 -4.01
N SER A 369 -0.13 -12.18 -3.91
CA SER A 369 -1.24 -12.72 -4.72
C SER A 369 -2.56 -12.05 -4.39
N ILE A 370 -2.84 -11.86 -3.10
CA ILE A 370 -4.03 -11.14 -2.63
C ILE A 370 -3.95 -9.67 -3.05
N GLY A 371 -2.81 -9.01 -2.82
CA GLY A 371 -2.60 -7.60 -3.16
C GLY A 371 -2.78 -7.33 -4.66
N LEU A 372 -2.18 -8.16 -5.52
CA LEU A 372 -2.33 -8.03 -6.98
C LEU A 372 -3.76 -8.30 -7.43
N SER A 373 -4.46 -9.29 -6.85
CA SER A 373 -5.87 -9.56 -7.17
C SER A 373 -6.76 -8.39 -6.78
N MET A 374 -6.52 -7.78 -5.61
CA MET A 374 -7.24 -6.58 -5.18
C MET A 374 -6.95 -5.38 -6.09
N ALA A 375 -5.68 -5.15 -6.42
CA ALA A 375 -5.28 -4.07 -7.31
C ALA A 375 -5.88 -4.23 -8.71
N ALA A 376 -5.82 -5.43 -9.28
CA ALA A 376 -6.41 -5.71 -10.59
C ALA A 376 -7.93 -5.47 -10.61
N SER A 377 -8.64 -5.91 -9.56
CA SER A 377 -10.10 -5.70 -9.46
C SER A 377 -10.48 -4.23 -9.29
N GLY A 378 -9.59 -3.39 -8.75
CA GLY A 378 -9.84 -1.96 -8.55
C GLY A 378 -9.43 -1.06 -9.73
N LEU A 379 -8.43 -1.47 -10.52
CA LEU A 379 -7.87 -0.65 -11.60
C LEU A 379 -8.53 -0.90 -12.96
N LEU A 380 -8.95 -2.12 -13.23
CA LEU A 380 -9.47 -2.55 -14.52
C LEU A 380 -10.90 -3.06 -14.32
N GLU A 381 -11.88 -2.22 -14.62
CA GLU A 381 -13.31 -2.59 -14.57
C GLU A 381 -13.54 -3.91 -15.31
N GLY A 382 -14.47 -4.74 -14.91
CA GLY A 382 -14.81 -6.01 -15.56
C GLY A 382 -13.64 -6.96 -15.89
N ILE A 383 -12.69 -6.51 -16.69
CA ILE A 383 -11.47 -7.27 -17.06
C ILE A 383 -10.61 -7.55 -15.84
N GLY A 384 -10.47 -6.58 -14.94
CA GLY A 384 -9.71 -6.74 -13.69
C GLY A 384 -10.30 -7.80 -12.77
N LEU A 385 -11.62 -7.91 -12.73
CA LEU A 385 -12.30 -8.98 -11.99
C LEU A 385 -11.97 -10.35 -12.60
N MET A 386 -11.96 -10.49 -13.93
CA MET A 386 -11.58 -11.74 -14.60
C MET A 386 -10.12 -12.12 -14.30
N ILE A 387 -9.21 -11.15 -14.33
CA ILE A 387 -7.78 -11.36 -13.97
C ILE A 387 -7.67 -11.78 -12.50
N ALA A 388 -8.38 -11.12 -11.59
CA ALA A 388 -8.41 -11.46 -10.17
C ALA A 388 -8.94 -12.88 -9.94
N LEU A 389 -10.06 -13.26 -10.57
CA LEU A 389 -10.63 -14.61 -10.50
C LEU A 389 -9.68 -15.67 -11.06
N MET A 390 -9.02 -15.37 -12.20
CA MET A 390 -8.00 -16.25 -12.77
C MET A 390 -6.80 -16.39 -11.82
N GLY A 391 -6.37 -15.30 -11.18
CA GLY A 391 -5.33 -15.33 -10.15
C GLY A 391 -5.73 -16.21 -8.96
N VAL A 392 -6.92 -16.04 -8.42
CA VAL A 392 -7.46 -16.89 -7.34
C VAL A 392 -7.50 -18.35 -7.77
N PHE A 393 -7.96 -18.65 -8.97
CA PHE A 393 -7.99 -20.01 -9.49
C PHE A 393 -6.59 -20.63 -9.58
N LEU A 394 -5.63 -19.93 -10.17
CA LEU A 394 -4.26 -20.43 -10.35
C LEU A 394 -3.48 -20.54 -9.04
N TRP A 395 -3.67 -19.60 -8.13
CA TRP A 395 -2.86 -19.49 -6.91
C TRP A 395 -3.46 -20.20 -5.71
N PHE A 396 -4.78 -20.43 -5.69
CA PHE A 396 -5.45 -21.09 -4.57
C PHE A 396 -6.14 -22.40 -5.01
N VAL A 397 -6.99 -22.38 -6.03
CA VAL A 397 -7.77 -23.55 -6.40
C VAL A 397 -6.91 -24.67 -6.99
N MET A 398 -6.01 -24.33 -7.90
CA MET A 398 -5.15 -25.32 -8.55
C MET A 398 -4.16 -26.00 -7.57
N PRO A 399 -3.47 -25.31 -6.65
CA PRO A 399 -2.67 -25.95 -5.61
C PRO A 399 -3.47 -26.84 -4.68
N VAL A 400 -4.66 -26.42 -4.27
CA VAL A 400 -5.58 -27.25 -3.46
C VAL A 400 -5.98 -28.50 -4.21
N PHE A 401 -6.36 -28.39 -5.47
CA PHE A 401 -6.70 -29.53 -6.32
C PHE A 401 -5.51 -30.51 -6.47
N LYS A 402 -4.30 -29.99 -6.73
CA LYS A 402 -3.08 -30.81 -6.80
C LYS A 402 -2.78 -31.51 -5.47
N PHE A 403 -2.98 -30.80 -4.36
CA PHE A 403 -2.80 -31.36 -3.02
C PHE A 403 -3.83 -32.45 -2.73
N THR A 404 -5.12 -32.21 -3.03
CA THR A 404 -6.19 -33.21 -2.86
C THR A 404 -5.92 -34.44 -3.73
N LYS A 405 -5.54 -34.24 -5.00
CA LYS A 405 -5.11 -35.34 -5.88
C LYS A 405 -3.96 -36.15 -5.27
N TYR A 406 -2.96 -35.49 -4.69
CA TYR A 406 -1.84 -36.15 -4.00
C TYR A 406 -2.32 -36.95 -2.78
N VAL A 407 -3.24 -36.43 -1.98
CA VAL A 407 -3.81 -37.12 -0.80
C VAL A 407 -4.59 -38.37 -1.22
N VAL A 408 -5.39 -38.27 -2.30
CA VAL A 408 -6.29 -39.33 -2.76
C VAL A 408 -5.56 -40.42 -3.55
N LEU A 409 -4.71 -40.04 -4.50
CA LEU A 409 -4.06 -40.98 -5.41
C LEU A 409 -2.65 -41.40 -4.96
N GLY A 410 -2.00 -40.59 -4.07
CA GLY A 410 -0.61 -40.78 -3.73
C GLY A 410 0.34 -40.33 -4.85
N SER A 411 1.61 -40.66 -4.76
CA SER A 411 2.57 -40.55 -5.84
C SER A 411 3.13 -41.95 -6.15
N GLU A 412 3.64 -42.14 -7.39
CA GLU A 412 4.21 -43.41 -7.83
C GLU A 412 5.34 -43.93 -6.93
N PHE A 413 5.98 -43.02 -6.18
CA PHE A 413 7.13 -43.31 -5.36
C PHE A 413 6.87 -43.30 -3.84
N GLU A 414 5.71 -42.77 -3.36
CA GLU A 414 5.41 -42.63 -1.93
C GLU A 414 3.96 -43.01 -1.63
N LYS A 415 3.76 -44.05 -0.82
CA LYS A 415 2.42 -44.37 -0.28
C LYS A 415 2.06 -43.35 0.80
N THR A 416 0.95 -42.62 0.59
CA THR A 416 0.44 -41.65 1.58
C THR A 416 -0.19 -42.34 2.78
N ASN A 417 0.20 -41.98 4.00
CA ASN A 417 -0.45 -42.47 5.22
C ASN A 417 -1.73 -41.66 5.48
N ARG A 418 -2.84 -42.11 4.90
CA ARG A 418 -4.15 -41.43 5.00
C ARG A 418 -4.68 -41.33 6.44
N LYS A 419 -4.37 -42.32 7.30
CA LYS A 419 -4.79 -42.31 8.70
C LYS A 419 -4.11 -41.14 9.45
N TRP A 420 -2.80 -41.00 9.27
CA TRP A 420 -2.03 -39.90 9.85
C TRP A 420 -2.53 -38.53 9.32
N PHE A 421 -2.81 -38.45 8.03
CA PHE A 421 -3.38 -37.25 7.42
C PHE A 421 -4.72 -36.87 8.05
N ALA A 422 -5.65 -37.83 8.24
CA ALA A 422 -6.94 -37.55 8.85
C ALA A 422 -6.77 -37.00 10.29
N VAL A 423 -5.89 -37.60 11.09
CA VAL A 423 -5.61 -37.12 12.46
C VAL A 423 -4.99 -35.69 12.44
N ALA A 424 -3.97 -35.49 11.64
CA ALA A 424 -3.30 -34.19 11.57
C ALA A 424 -4.24 -33.10 11.02
N ALA A 425 -5.05 -33.41 10.00
CA ALA A 425 -6.05 -32.49 9.47
C ALA A 425 -7.14 -32.17 10.50
N SER A 426 -7.63 -33.15 11.26
CA SER A 426 -8.61 -32.94 12.33
C SER A 426 -8.05 -32.04 13.44
N ILE A 427 -6.81 -32.27 13.88
CA ILE A 427 -6.15 -31.42 14.88
C ILE A 427 -5.99 -29.98 14.35
N THR A 428 -5.53 -29.83 13.11
CA THR A 428 -5.38 -28.49 12.50
C THR A 428 -6.73 -27.78 12.39
N SER A 429 -7.78 -28.48 11.95
CA SER A 429 -9.14 -27.92 11.86
C SER A 429 -9.69 -27.53 13.23
N LEU A 430 -9.39 -28.33 14.26
CA LEU A 430 -9.76 -27.99 15.64
C LEU A 430 -9.04 -26.73 16.14
N ILE A 431 -7.72 -26.62 15.89
CA ILE A 431 -6.93 -25.43 16.28
C ILE A 431 -7.45 -24.19 15.56
N VAL A 432 -7.70 -24.28 14.25
CA VAL A 432 -8.25 -23.17 13.46
C VAL A 432 -9.68 -22.84 13.94
N GLY A 433 -10.50 -23.84 14.23
CA GLY A 433 -11.84 -23.65 14.80
C GLY A 433 -11.80 -22.93 16.14
N VAL A 434 -10.95 -23.39 17.05
CA VAL A 434 -10.74 -22.72 18.36
C VAL A 434 -10.28 -21.27 18.15
N PHE A 435 -9.32 -21.02 17.26
CA PHE A 435 -8.87 -19.67 16.97
C PHE A 435 -10.00 -18.78 16.42
N LEU A 436 -10.78 -19.28 15.48
CA LEU A 436 -11.85 -18.50 14.85
C LEU A 436 -13.03 -18.23 15.79
N PHE A 437 -13.36 -19.16 16.67
CA PHE A 437 -14.56 -19.09 17.51
C PHE A 437 -14.30 -18.78 18.99
N ALA A 438 -13.06 -18.94 19.48
CA ALA A 438 -12.71 -18.65 20.86
C ALA A 438 -11.85 -17.38 21.02
N CYS A 439 -11.10 -16.97 20.00
CA CYS A 439 -10.31 -15.73 20.07
C CYS A 439 -11.20 -14.50 19.84
N PRO A 440 -11.17 -13.50 20.76
CA PRO A 440 -11.86 -12.23 20.54
C PRO A 440 -11.22 -11.46 19.38
N SER A 441 -12.07 -10.78 18.60
CA SER A 441 -11.58 -9.92 17.51
C SER A 441 -10.91 -8.66 18.05
N PRO A 442 -9.87 -8.13 17.38
CA PRO A 442 -9.31 -6.83 17.69
C PRO A 442 -10.26 -5.73 17.20
N SER A 443 -11.34 -5.47 17.94
CA SER A 443 -12.32 -4.47 17.56
C SER A 443 -11.92 -3.09 18.12
N VAL A 444 -11.13 -2.35 17.36
CA VAL A 444 -10.89 -0.92 17.59
C VAL A 444 -11.54 -0.16 16.44
N VAL A 445 -12.51 0.69 16.76
CA VAL A 445 -13.10 1.62 15.81
C VAL A 445 -12.36 2.95 15.94
N SER A 446 -11.79 3.45 14.85
CA SER A 446 -11.14 4.75 14.81
C SER A 446 -12.00 5.73 14.01
N ALA A 447 -12.16 6.95 14.54
CA ALA A 447 -12.92 8.00 13.89
C ALA A 447 -12.20 9.35 14.02
N PRO A 448 -12.20 10.20 12.98
CA PRO A 448 -11.70 11.56 13.12
C PRO A 448 -12.55 12.33 14.10
N VAL A 449 -11.92 13.16 14.90
CA VAL A 449 -12.55 13.96 15.94
C VAL A 449 -12.07 15.41 15.84
N VAL A 450 -12.96 16.34 16.11
CA VAL A 450 -12.66 17.77 16.28
C VAL A 450 -13.17 18.21 17.62
N ILE A 451 -12.37 18.98 18.31
CA ILE A 451 -12.70 19.54 19.62
C ILE A 451 -13.22 20.95 19.38
N ASP A 452 -14.40 21.26 19.90
CA ASP A 452 -15.01 22.56 19.76
C ASP A 452 -15.87 22.92 20.98
N TYR A 453 -16.33 24.16 21.02
CA TYR A 453 -17.29 24.61 22.04
C TYR A 453 -18.66 24.00 21.80
N LYS A 454 -19.47 23.85 22.87
CA LYS A 454 -20.84 23.42 22.72
C LYS A 454 -21.61 24.40 21.80
N PRO A 455 -22.52 23.88 20.96
CA PRO A 455 -23.26 24.71 20.00
C PRO A 455 -24.02 25.91 20.60
N GLY A 456 -24.34 25.86 21.89
CA GLY A 456 -24.98 26.96 22.61
C GLY A 456 -24.13 28.22 22.80
N GLY A 457 -22.80 28.10 22.59
CA GLY A 457 -21.87 29.24 22.67
C GLY A 457 -21.77 30.08 21.40
N VAL A 458 -22.28 29.60 20.29
CA VAL A 458 -22.28 30.32 19.02
C VAL A 458 -23.38 31.35 19.00
N ILE A 459 -23.02 32.63 18.99
CA ILE A 459 -23.92 33.76 18.93
C ILE A 459 -24.23 34.07 17.47
N ARG A 460 -25.52 33.98 17.08
CA ARG A 460 -25.99 34.20 15.71
C ARG A 460 -26.83 35.41 15.62
N ALA A 461 -26.78 36.11 14.47
CA ALA A 461 -27.67 37.20 14.17
C ALA A 461 -29.13 36.70 14.16
N ARG A 462 -30.04 37.39 14.86
CA ARG A 462 -31.47 37.09 14.86
C ARG A 462 -32.26 38.00 13.89
N ALA A 463 -31.71 39.15 13.55
CA ALA A 463 -32.22 40.07 12.55
C ALA A 463 -31.13 40.46 11.57
N ALA A 464 -31.52 40.77 10.32
CA ALA A 464 -30.59 41.22 9.29
C ALA A 464 -30.11 42.63 9.60
N GLY A 465 -28.79 42.91 9.42
CA GLY A 465 -28.22 44.24 9.65
C GLY A 465 -26.70 44.31 9.49
N PHE A 466 -26.18 45.52 9.39
CA PHE A 466 -24.75 45.81 9.38
C PHE A 466 -24.16 45.84 10.79
N ALA A 467 -23.06 45.19 11.05
CA ALA A 467 -22.36 45.30 12.33
C ALA A 467 -21.79 46.72 12.50
N ARG A 468 -22.41 47.52 13.36
CA ARG A 468 -22.04 48.92 13.56
C ARG A 468 -21.05 49.12 14.68
N VAL A 469 -21.31 48.49 15.82
CA VAL A 469 -20.49 48.63 17.02
C VAL A 469 -20.28 47.26 17.64
N LEU A 470 -19.04 46.94 17.89
CA LEU A 470 -18.62 45.79 18.69
C LEU A 470 -18.33 46.31 20.11
N HIS A 471 -19.07 45.80 21.11
CA HIS A 471 -18.96 46.26 22.50
C HIS A 471 -17.96 45.46 23.33
N VAL A 472 -17.46 44.40 22.75
CA VAL A 472 -16.52 43.46 23.43
C VAL A 472 -15.26 43.30 22.60
N VAL A 473 -14.18 42.84 23.23
CA VAL A 473 -12.90 42.50 22.57
C VAL A 473 -12.61 41.02 22.71
N PRO A 474 -11.85 40.42 21.78
CA PRO A 474 -11.43 39.02 21.88
C PRO A 474 -10.75 38.75 23.23
N GLY A 475 -11.12 37.65 23.87
CA GLY A 475 -10.60 37.26 25.19
C GLY A 475 -11.31 37.90 26.38
N GLN A 476 -12.26 38.83 26.20
CA GLN A 476 -13.04 39.44 27.27
C GLN A 476 -14.04 38.44 27.88
N VAL A 477 -14.12 38.39 29.20
CA VAL A 477 -15.14 37.61 29.91
C VAL A 477 -16.43 38.42 29.96
N VAL A 478 -17.52 37.78 29.56
CA VAL A 478 -18.91 38.38 29.52
C VAL A 478 -19.86 37.55 30.36
N ALA A 479 -20.86 38.18 30.94
CA ALA A 479 -21.97 37.52 31.61
C ALA A 479 -23.16 37.33 30.67
N GLU A 480 -24.07 36.39 31.02
CA GLU A 480 -25.31 36.22 30.27
C GLU A 480 -26.11 37.53 30.25
N GLY A 481 -26.54 37.92 29.06
CA GLY A 481 -27.28 39.18 28.84
C GLY A 481 -26.41 40.38 28.46
N ASP A 482 -25.10 40.34 28.58
CA ASP A 482 -24.20 41.44 28.18
C ASP A 482 -24.33 41.74 26.69
N LEU A 483 -24.29 43.03 26.34
CA LEU A 483 -24.35 43.49 24.96
C LEU A 483 -23.05 43.26 24.25
N LEU A 484 -23.09 42.49 23.17
CA LEU A 484 -21.90 42.06 22.40
C LEU A 484 -21.70 42.86 21.13
N VAL A 485 -22.77 42.94 20.31
CA VAL A 485 -22.75 43.61 19.00
C VAL A 485 -24.05 44.39 18.80
N THR A 486 -23.93 45.59 18.26
CA THR A 486 -25.10 46.34 17.77
C THR A 486 -25.10 46.29 16.25
N LEU A 487 -26.16 45.75 15.70
CA LEU A 487 -26.44 45.75 14.27
C LEU A 487 -27.28 46.99 13.91
N GLU A 488 -27.11 47.56 12.73
CA GLU A 488 -27.89 48.66 12.18
C GLU A 488 -28.67 48.18 10.95
N ASN A 489 -29.97 48.41 10.95
CA ASN A 489 -30.82 48.17 9.78
C ASN A 489 -31.75 49.34 9.59
N ARG A 490 -31.34 50.27 8.72
CA ARG A 490 -32.09 51.51 8.45
C ARG A 490 -33.45 51.28 7.81
N ASP A 491 -33.60 50.20 7.06
CA ASP A 491 -34.88 49.87 6.40
C ASP A 491 -35.91 49.42 7.45
N LEU A 492 -35.51 48.62 8.42
CA LEU A 492 -36.38 48.24 9.55
C LEU A 492 -36.74 49.42 10.44
N GLU A 493 -35.82 50.35 10.69
CA GLU A 493 -36.07 51.58 11.45
C GLU A 493 -37.02 52.49 10.72
N ALA A 494 -36.88 52.65 9.39
CA ALA A 494 -37.75 53.44 8.55
C ALA A 494 -39.16 52.81 8.46
N GLU A 495 -39.26 51.49 8.30
CA GLU A 495 -40.52 50.75 8.29
C GLU A 495 -41.25 50.91 9.62
N TYR A 496 -40.58 50.80 10.75
CA TYR A 496 -41.12 50.98 12.08
C TYR A 496 -41.64 52.39 12.25
N ALA A 497 -40.87 53.41 11.85
CA ALA A 497 -41.29 54.83 11.95
C ALA A 497 -42.52 55.12 11.06
N SER A 498 -42.55 54.61 9.83
CA SER A 498 -43.69 54.73 8.91
C SER A 498 -44.93 54.06 9.49
N LEU A 499 -44.84 52.82 9.93
CA LEU A 499 -45.99 52.08 10.46
C LEU A 499 -46.55 52.72 11.72
N ARG A 500 -45.73 53.32 12.55
CA ARG A 500 -46.16 54.09 13.73
C ARG A 500 -46.99 55.33 13.33
N VAL A 501 -46.57 56.02 12.27
CA VAL A 501 -47.32 57.15 11.73
C VAL A 501 -48.62 56.64 11.15
N ASP A 502 -48.67 55.56 10.40
CA ASP A 502 -49.87 54.97 9.81
C ASP A 502 -50.89 54.58 10.90
N ILE A 503 -50.44 54.01 12.01
CA ILE A 503 -51.28 53.70 13.17
C ILE A 503 -51.92 54.97 13.74
N GLU A 504 -51.16 56.04 13.90
CA GLU A 504 -51.71 57.30 14.38
C GLU A 504 -52.75 57.94 13.39
N ILE A 505 -52.45 57.82 12.09
CA ILE A 505 -53.40 58.26 11.03
C ILE A 505 -54.68 57.41 11.10
N SER A 506 -54.58 56.05 11.22
CA SER A 506 -55.78 55.21 11.34
C SER A 506 -56.60 55.54 12.59
N LYS A 507 -55.93 55.77 13.72
CA LYS A 507 -56.64 56.20 14.96
C LYS A 507 -57.41 57.52 14.77
N LEU A 508 -56.81 58.52 14.10
CA LEU A 508 -57.49 59.81 13.78
C LEU A 508 -58.62 59.59 12.78
N ARG A 509 -58.43 58.70 11.78
CA ARG A 509 -59.47 58.40 10.76
C ARG A 509 -60.67 57.70 11.39
N ILE A 510 -60.44 56.72 12.30
CA ILE A 510 -61.54 56.12 13.05
C ILE A 510 -62.36 57.16 13.82
N LYS A 511 -61.71 58.11 14.48
CA LYS A 511 -62.33 59.15 15.22
C LYS A 511 -63.17 60.06 14.30
N SER A 512 -62.70 60.37 13.10
CA SER A 512 -63.42 61.12 12.08
C SER A 512 -64.65 60.34 11.56
N LEU A 513 -64.46 59.03 11.21
CA LEU A 513 -65.51 58.14 10.72
C LEU A 513 -66.63 57.91 11.78
N LEU A 514 -66.29 57.87 13.02
CA LEU A 514 -67.23 57.80 14.14
C LEU A 514 -68.08 59.08 14.21
N SER A 515 -67.50 60.28 13.97
CA SER A 515 -68.24 61.56 13.95
C SER A 515 -69.13 61.70 12.74
N SER A 516 -68.86 61.06 11.60
CA SER A 516 -69.68 61.00 10.39
C SER A 516 -70.76 59.91 10.41
N GLY A 517 -70.71 58.96 11.37
CA GLY A 517 -71.69 57.88 11.50
C GLY A 517 -71.48 56.68 10.56
N GLU A 518 -70.33 56.56 9.91
CA GLU A 518 -70.04 55.52 8.93
C GLU A 518 -69.50 54.21 9.61
N ILE A 519 -70.37 53.48 10.33
CA ILE A 519 -70.04 52.35 11.17
C ILE A 519 -69.31 51.23 10.42
N ALA A 520 -69.73 50.95 9.17
CA ALA A 520 -69.09 49.91 8.38
C ALA A 520 -67.60 50.22 8.02
N MET A 521 -67.30 51.51 7.77
CA MET A 521 -65.94 51.97 7.49
C MET A 521 -65.08 51.98 8.78
N VAL A 522 -65.72 52.29 9.93
CA VAL A 522 -65.06 52.20 11.24
C VAL A 522 -64.58 50.79 11.50
N GLN A 523 -65.41 49.74 11.29
CA GLN A 523 -65.00 48.33 11.50
C GLN A 523 -63.85 47.92 10.58
N LEU A 524 -63.87 48.37 9.33
CA LEU A 524 -62.81 48.04 8.39
C LEU A 524 -61.48 48.74 8.77
N GLU A 525 -61.51 49.96 9.23
CA GLU A 525 -60.33 50.69 9.69
C GLU A 525 -59.79 50.15 11.04
N GLU A 526 -60.71 49.72 11.94
CA GLU A 526 -60.32 49.04 13.19
C GLU A 526 -59.60 47.71 12.93
N GLU A 527 -60.04 46.92 11.95
CA GLU A 527 -59.38 45.69 11.55
C GLU A 527 -57.98 45.98 10.96
N SER A 528 -57.83 46.97 10.13
CA SER A 528 -56.57 47.50 9.60
C SER A 528 -55.60 47.93 10.72
N LEU A 529 -56.16 48.72 11.69
CA LEU A 529 -55.42 49.20 12.86
C LEU A 529 -54.87 48.01 13.66
N LEU A 530 -55.71 47.00 13.96
CA LEU A 530 -55.32 45.83 14.69
C LEU A 530 -54.20 45.05 13.98
N SER A 531 -54.28 44.93 12.64
CA SER A 531 -53.25 44.32 11.81
C SER A 531 -51.91 45.07 11.90
N ASN A 532 -52.00 46.43 11.78
CA ASN A 532 -50.82 47.28 11.86
C ASN A 532 -50.19 47.27 13.27
N GLU A 533 -51.00 47.24 14.32
CA GLU A 533 -50.49 47.10 15.70
C GLU A 533 -49.76 45.75 15.93
N LYS A 534 -50.30 44.66 15.38
CA LYS A 534 -49.58 43.36 15.42
C LYS A 534 -48.22 43.43 14.69
N ARG A 535 -48.21 43.99 13.48
CA ARG A 535 -47.00 44.18 12.70
C ARG A 535 -46.01 45.09 13.42
N LEU A 536 -46.46 46.13 14.14
CA LEU A 536 -45.57 46.96 14.95
C LEU A 536 -44.89 46.20 16.05
N VAL A 537 -45.59 45.28 16.76
CA VAL A 537 -45.01 44.43 17.80
C VAL A 537 -43.98 43.48 17.22
N ASP A 538 -44.21 42.96 16.01
CA ASP A 538 -43.24 42.08 15.34
C ASP A 538 -41.98 42.84 14.90
N LEU A 539 -42.14 44.07 14.39
CA LEU A 539 -41.01 44.95 14.08
C LEU A 539 -40.22 45.37 15.33
N GLU A 540 -40.92 45.65 16.46
CA GLU A 540 -40.24 45.93 17.75
C GLU A 540 -39.37 44.77 18.22
N LYS A 541 -39.85 43.54 18.05
CA LYS A 541 -39.03 42.32 18.35
C LYS A 541 -37.81 42.23 17.44
N LEU A 542 -37.96 42.50 16.13
CA LEU A 542 -36.85 42.48 15.18
C LEU A 542 -35.84 43.60 15.52
N LEU A 543 -36.28 44.80 15.82
CA LEU A 543 -35.42 45.91 16.24
C LEU A 543 -34.70 45.63 17.53
N SER A 544 -35.38 45.03 18.52
CA SER A 544 -34.70 44.59 19.75
C SER A 544 -33.66 43.48 19.50
N SER A 545 -33.83 42.69 18.46
CA SER A 545 -32.92 41.64 18.06
C SER A 545 -31.64 42.16 17.36
N LEU A 546 -31.60 43.43 16.96
CA LEU A 546 -30.40 44.11 16.47
C LEU A 546 -29.38 44.34 17.57
N GLU A 547 -29.80 44.38 18.84
CA GLU A 547 -28.89 44.29 20.00
C GLU A 547 -28.57 42.83 20.32
N VAL A 548 -27.44 42.37 19.84
CA VAL A 548 -27.01 41.00 20.06
C VAL A 548 -26.39 40.88 21.44
N ARG A 549 -26.98 40.04 22.30
CA ARG A 549 -26.59 39.84 23.68
C ARG A 549 -26.07 38.41 23.91
N ALA A 550 -25.18 38.25 24.90
CA ALA A 550 -24.65 36.95 25.31
C ALA A 550 -25.78 36.03 25.79
N THR A 551 -25.82 34.81 25.24
CA THR A 551 -26.76 33.77 25.65
C THR A 551 -26.28 32.94 26.83
N GLN A 552 -25.03 33.08 27.17
CA GLN A 552 -24.38 32.40 28.30
C GLN A 552 -23.15 33.21 28.76
N SER A 553 -22.72 32.98 30.00
CA SER A 553 -21.46 33.53 30.51
C SER A 553 -20.27 32.77 29.94
N GLY A 554 -19.18 33.50 29.63
CA GLY A 554 -17.96 32.89 29.08
C GLY A 554 -16.98 33.92 28.52
N GLN A 555 -15.94 33.45 27.86
CA GLN A 555 -14.95 34.29 27.19
C GLN A 555 -15.30 34.44 25.71
N VAL A 556 -15.17 35.66 25.19
CA VAL A 556 -15.43 35.98 23.76
C VAL A 556 -14.27 35.42 22.92
N ILE A 557 -14.60 34.53 21.97
CA ILE A 557 -13.67 33.91 21.04
C ILE A 557 -14.04 34.39 19.64
N ALA A 558 -13.19 35.20 19.05
CA ALA A 558 -13.36 35.71 17.70
C ALA A 558 -12.03 35.72 16.98
N SER A 559 -11.96 35.08 15.82
CA SER A 559 -10.75 35.05 14.99
C SER A 559 -10.58 36.30 14.14
N ASP A 560 -11.67 36.90 13.64
CA ASP A 560 -11.65 38.01 12.66
C ASP A 560 -12.53 39.17 13.11
N PHE A 561 -12.36 39.60 14.33
CA PHE A 561 -13.23 40.54 15.02
C PHE A 561 -13.34 41.90 14.31
N GLU A 562 -12.21 42.48 13.87
CA GLU A 562 -12.17 43.77 13.17
C GLU A 562 -12.72 43.68 11.75
N ALA A 563 -12.57 42.54 11.07
CA ALA A 563 -13.09 42.33 9.72
C ALA A 563 -14.63 42.25 9.67
N LYS A 564 -15.27 41.91 10.78
CA LYS A 564 -16.75 41.83 10.89
C LYS A 564 -17.42 43.20 11.04
N LEU A 565 -16.68 44.23 11.35
CA LEU A 565 -17.23 45.61 11.49
C LEU A 565 -17.59 46.15 10.11
N GLY A 566 -18.85 46.59 9.93
CA GLY A 566 -19.37 47.06 8.64
C GLY A 566 -19.86 45.95 7.70
N THR A 567 -19.74 44.69 8.09
CA THR A 567 -20.27 43.54 7.32
C THR A 567 -21.78 43.41 7.53
N TYR A 568 -22.49 43.04 6.49
CA TYR A 568 -23.92 42.71 6.56
C TYR A 568 -24.13 41.27 6.96
N PHE A 569 -24.96 41.03 7.98
CA PHE A 569 -25.32 39.73 8.48
C PHE A 569 -26.77 39.41 8.21
N GLN A 570 -27.07 38.19 7.81
CA GLN A 570 -28.44 37.67 7.66
C GLN A 570 -28.88 36.94 8.96
N PRO A 571 -30.17 36.73 9.17
CA PRO A 571 -30.67 35.93 10.28
C PRO A 571 -30.09 34.48 10.19
N GLY A 572 -29.41 34.04 11.24
CA GLY A 572 -28.74 32.74 11.30
C GLY A 572 -27.20 32.79 11.16
N ASP A 573 -26.65 33.89 10.62
CA ASP A 573 -25.19 34.04 10.46
C ASP A 573 -24.48 34.11 11.80
N GLU A 574 -23.28 33.54 11.82
CA GLU A 574 -22.43 33.48 13.01
C GLU A 574 -21.70 34.82 13.24
N LEU A 575 -21.98 35.47 14.37
CA LEU A 575 -21.33 36.71 14.75
C LEU A 575 -20.06 36.49 15.56
N LEU A 576 -20.17 35.75 16.65
CA LEU A 576 -19.06 35.43 17.55
C LEU A 576 -19.38 34.21 18.41
N ILE A 577 -18.37 33.67 19.05
CA ILE A 577 -18.50 32.54 19.98
C ILE A 577 -18.23 33.04 21.38
N VAL A 578 -19.14 32.77 22.32
CA VAL A 578 -18.92 32.93 23.76
C VAL A 578 -18.82 31.55 24.39
N GLY A 579 -17.63 31.16 24.78
CA GLY A 579 -17.38 29.83 25.32
C GLY A 579 -16.45 29.89 26.54
N ASP A 580 -16.63 28.93 27.42
CA ASP A 580 -15.68 28.65 28.49
C ASP A 580 -14.94 27.33 28.13
N LYS A 581 -13.69 27.20 28.59
CA LYS A 581 -12.95 25.94 28.46
C LYS A 581 -13.71 24.77 29.07
N ASP A 582 -14.51 25.01 30.07
CA ASP A 582 -15.38 24.01 30.68
C ASP A 582 -16.56 23.59 29.79
N SER A 583 -16.87 24.36 28.74
CA SER A 583 -17.93 24.07 27.77
C SER A 583 -17.44 23.32 26.52
N MET A 584 -16.15 22.94 26.45
CA MET A 584 -15.61 22.21 25.31
C MET A 584 -16.14 20.77 25.25
N GLN A 585 -16.42 20.32 24.05
CA GLN A 585 -16.78 18.94 23.72
C GLN A 585 -16.03 18.49 22.48
N ALA A 586 -15.89 17.18 22.30
CA ALA A 586 -15.33 16.60 21.11
C ALA A 586 -16.43 15.99 20.25
N THR A 587 -16.44 16.28 18.94
CA THR A 587 -17.36 15.67 17.97
C THR A 587 -16.57 14.74 17.08
N ALA A 588 -16.95 13.46 17.06
CA ALA A 588 -16.32 12.43 16.22
C ALA A 588 -17.26 11.98 15.11
N LEU A 589 -16.71 11.70 13.92
CA LEU A 589 -17.47 11.27 12.75
C LEU A 589 -17.16 9.80 12.43
N VAL A 590 -17.97 8.89 12.95
CA VAL A 590 -17.83 7.44 12.77
C VAL A 590 -18.47 7.02 11.44
N LYS A 591 -17.83 6.08 10.72
CA LYS A 591 -18.42 5.48 9.52
C LYS A 591 -19.71 4.73 9.87
N GLN A 592 -20.74 4.88 9.05
CA GLN A 592 -22.01 4.18 9.22
C GLN A 592 -21.83 2.66 9.33
N GLU A 593 -20.85 2.10 8.64
CA GLU A 593 -20.53 0.66 8.68
C GLU A 593 -19.98 0.21 10.03
N ASP A 594 -19.31 1.10 10.76
CA ASP A 594 -18.60 0.78 11.99
C ASP A 594 -19.42 1.09 13.25
N ILE A 595 -20.55 1.80 13.11
CA ILE A 595 -21.39 2.21 14.26
C ILE A 595 -21.92 1.01 15.05
N ARG A 596 -22.22 -0.12 14.41
CA ARG A 596 -22.67 -1.35 15.06
C ARG A 596 -21.62 -2.00 15.97
N TRP A 597 -20.35 -1.64 15.76
CA TRP A 597 -19.23 -2.11 16.57
C TRP A 597 -18.96 -1.17 17.75
N VAL A 598 -19.55 0.03 17.75
CA VAL A 598 -19.43 0.96 18.86
C VAL A 598 -20.37 0.49 19.97
N ASN A 599 -19.81 0.27 21.15
CA ASN A 599 -20.64 0.02 22.32
C ASN A 599 -21.28 1.35 22.73
N THR A 600 -22.59 1.45 22.63
CA THR A 600 -23.36 2.67 22.94
C THR A 600 -23.84 2.70 24.39
N ASP A 601 -23.29 1.87 25.27
CA ASP A 601 -23.61 1.92 26.69
C ASP A 601 -23.19 3.30 27.24
N ASP A 602 -24.09 3.96 27.92
CA ASP A 602 -23.88 5.24 28.59
C ASP A 602 -22.65 5.14 29.51
N GLU A 603 -21.74 6.16 29.45
CA GLU A 603 -20.50 6.27 30.23
C GLU A 603 -19.26 5.47 29.70
N LEU A 604 -19.21 5.12 28.42
CA LEU A 604 -17.99 4.54 27.88
C LEU A 604 -16.85 5.57 27.90
N ARG A 605 -15.79 5.29 28.65
CA ARG A 605 -14.55 6.07 28.55
C ARG A 605 -13.87 5.85 27.22
N VAL A 606 -13.50 6.94 26.57
CA VAL A 606 -12.87 6.95 25.23
C VAL A 606 -11.56 7.69 25.28
N GLU A 607 -10.61 7.25 24.43
CA GLU A 607 -9.31 7.87 24.27
C GLU A 607 -9.27 8.63 22.94
N ILE A 608 -8.87 9.90 22.98
CA ILE A 608 -8.72 10.78 21.82
C ILE A 608 -7.23 11.12 21.68
N LEU A 609 -6.64 10.78 20.55
CA LEU A 609 -5.31 11.21 20.18
C LEU A 609 -5.40 12.56 19.47
N VAL A 610 -5.02 13.64 20.11
CA VAL A 610 -5.05 15.00 19.57
C VAL A 610 -3.74 15.31 18.83
N TRP A 611 -3.83 15.89 17.64
CA TRP A 611 -2.66 16.27 16.85
C TRP A 611 -2.13 17.64 17.28
N GLY A 612 -0.80 17.79 17.33
CA GLY A 612 -0.13 19.05 17.63
C GLY A 612 0.42 19.21 19.04
N ASP A 613 0.14 18.28 19.95
CA ASP A 613 0.71 18.31 21.31
C ASP A 613 1.86 17.28 21.44
N GLY A 614 3.09 17.76 21.32
CA GLY A 614 4.32 17.01 21.01
C GLY A 614 4.74 15.86 21.94
N ASN A 615 4.01 15.47 23.00
CA ASN A 615 4.40 14.30 23.81
C ASN A 615 3.33 13.69 24.74
N LYS A 616 2.10 14.20 24.82
CA LYS A 616 1.02 13.64 25.63
C LYS A 616 -0.36 13.85 25.01
N GLY A 617 -0.47 13.64 23.71
CA GLY A 617 -1.67 13.91 22.96
C GLY A 617 -2.85 12.94 23.18
N VAL A 618 -2.89 12.21 24.29
CA VAL A 618 -4.05 11.38 24.63
C VAL A 618 -4.89 12.14 25.65
N VAL A 619 -6.12 12.42 25.23
CA VAL A 619 -7.16 13.07 26.03
C VAL A 619 -8.26 12.04 26.31
N THR A 620 -8.77 12.06 27.50
CA THR A 620 -9.85 11.14 27.91
C THR A 620 -11.20 11.86 27.94
N GLY A 621 -12.24 11.12 27.56
CA GLY A 621 -13.60 11.64 27.58
C GLY A 621 -14.62 10.56 27.82
N THR A 622 -15.86 10.97 28.04
CA THR A 622 -17.02 10.09 28.18
C THR A 622 -18.00 10.33 27.04
N LEU A 623 -18.53 9.25 26.49
CA LEU A 623 -19.54 9.33 25.44
C LEU A 623 -20.82 9.98 25.99
N LEU A 624 -21.25 11.11 25.38
CA LEU A 624 -22.47 11.82 25.82
C LEU A 624 -23.69 11.34 25.07
N ARG A 625 -23.60 11.36 23.73
CA ARG A 625 -24.71 11.09 22.85
C ARG A 625 -24.24 10.50 21.54
N SER A 626 -24.86 9.42 21.13
CA SER A 626 -24.76 8.90 19.76
C SER A 626 -26.06 9.21 19.02
N ASN A 627 -25.99 10.04 17.99
CA ASN A 627 -27.12 10.19 17.08
C ASN A 627 -27.02 9.09 16.03
N PRO A 628 -27.88 8.05 16.05
CA PRO A 628 -27.74 6.88 15.20
C PRO A 628 -27.99 7.16 13.71
N ARG A 629 -28.35 8.39 13.34
CA ARG A 629 -28.62 8.77 11.96
C ARG A 629 -27.34 9.27 11.29
N ALA A 630 -26.94 8.59 10.22
CA ALA A 630 -25.87 9.07 9.38
C ALA A 630 -26.27 10.35 8.64
N ARG A 631 -25.35 11.29 8.55
CA ARG A 631 -25.50 12.58 7.87
C ARG A 631 -24.36 12.77 6.87
N ASP A 632 -24.62 13.53 5.85
CA ASP A 632 -23.66 13.99 4.84
C ASP A 632 -23.21 15.44 5.06
N ASP A 633 -23.89 16.19 5.97
CA ASP A 633 -23.50 17.53 6.38
C ASP A 633 -22.18 17.49 7.17
N LEU A 634 -21.35 18.50 6.96
CA LEU A 634 -20.06 18.69 7.63
C LEU A 634 -20.29 19.53 8.91
N PRO A 635 -20.15 18.96 10.11
CA PRO A 635 -20.42 19.69 11.34
C PRO A 635 -19.36 20.75 11.68
N HIS A 636 -18.15 20.63 11.13
CA HIS A 636 -17.05 21.58 11.33
C HIS A 636 -16.05 21.50 10.17
N ASP A 637 -15.58 22.66 9.68
CA ASP A 637 -14.70 22.77 8.52
C ASP A 637 -13.34 22.07 8.68
N ALA A 638 -12.86 21.92 9.91
CA ALA A 638 -11.62 21.21 10.21
C ALA A 638 -11.64 19.71 9.85
N PHE A 639 -12.80 19.12 9.56
CA PHE A 639 -12.90 17.78 9.04
C PHE A 639 -12.61 17.68 7.54
N ALA A 640 -12.80 18.79 6.78
CA ALA A 640 -12.68 18.81 5.33
C ALA A 640 -11.23 18.66 4.86
N ALA A 641 -10.99 17.80 3.90
CA ALA A 641 -9.67 17.64 3.29
C ALA A 641 -9.17 18.91 2.57
N SER A 642 -10.10 19.74 2.05
CA SER A 642 -9.78 21.05 1.50
C SER A 642 -9.15 22.01 2.51
N ASN A 643 -9.45 21.82 3.80
CA ASN A 643 -8.94 22.64 4.92
C ASN A 643 -7.88 21.90 5.75
N GLY A 644 -7.27 20.85 5.18
CA GLY A 644 -6.26 20.02 5.86
C GLY A 644 -6.82 18.92 6.77
N GLY A 645 -8.13 18.73 6.79
CA GLY A 645 -8.80 17.68 7.56
C GLY A 645 -8.73 16.29 6.92
N PRO A 646 -9.15 15.23 7.61
CA PRO A 646 -8.99 13.85 7.17
C PRO A 646 -10.14 13.33 6.27
N LEU A 647 -11.18 14.11 5.98
CA LEU A 647 -12.37 13.67 5.26
C LEU A 647 -12.49 14.28 3.87
N ALA A 648 -12.75 13.43 2.88
CA ALA A 648 -13.05 13.88 1.53
C ALA A 648 -14.43 14.55 1.50
N VAL A 649 -14.51 15.74 0.92
CA VAL A 649 -15.72 16.55 0.76
C VAL A 649 -15.91 16.92 -0.70
N VAL A 650 -17.16 17.13 -1.10
CA VAL A 650 -17.53 17.65 -2.41
C VAL A 650 -18.43 18.87 -2.25
N PRO A 651 -18.38 19.84 -3.15
CA PRO A 651 -19.33 20.93 -3.15
C PRO A 651 -20.75 20.38 -3.34
N ARG A 652 -21.72 20.90 -2.61
CA ARG A 652 -23.13 20.59 -2.85
C ARG A 652 -23.53 21.19 -4.18
N GLU A 653 -23.95 20.38 -5.16
CA GLU A 653 -24.51 20.86 -6.40
C GLU A 653 -25.77 21.71 -6.03
N GLN A 654 -25.76 22.96 -6.44
CA GLN A 654 -26.91 23.83 -6.28
C GLN A 654 -28.04 23.28 -7.16
N VAL A 655 -29.05 22.70 -6.56
CA VAL A 655 -30.34 22.53 -7.23
C VAL A 655 -30.85 23.96 -7.51
N GLU A 656 -30.99 24.28 -8.79
CA GLU A 656 -31.51 25.59 -9.26
C GLU A 656 -32.79 25.97 -8.52
N GLY A 657 -32.65 26.82 -7.54
CA GLY A 657 -33.72 27.38 -6.71
C GLY A 657 -33.21 28.66 -6.06
N ASN A 658 -33.34 29.74 -6.80
CA ASN A 658 -33.46 31.16 -6.47
C ASN A 658 -33.26 31.52 -4.98
N ASP A 659 -32.04 31.48 -4.46
CA ASP A 659 -31.62 32.27 -3.29
C ASP A 659 -30.11 32.51 -3.38
N GLY A 660 -29.76 33.81 -3.50
CA GLY A 660 -28.41 34.27 -3.81
C GLY A 660 -27.42 34.25 -2.63
N SER A 661 -27.21 33.11 -1.99
CA SER A 661 -26.12 32.90 -1.03
C SER A 661 -25.02 32.04 -1.66
N GLU A 662 -23.90 32.66 -2.02
CA GLU A 662 -22.75 32.13 -2.70
C GLU A 662 -21.79 31.33 -1.78
N GLU A 663 -22.19 30.74 -0.69
CA GLU A 663 -21.36 29.79 0.02
C GLU A 663 -21.70 28.35 -0.38
N ALA A 664 -20.85 27.76 -1.21
CA ALA A 664 -20.93 26.36 -1.58
C ALA A 664 -20.73 25.48 -0.32
N SER A 665 -21.86 25.06 0.28
CA SER A 665 -21.81 24.17 1.43
C SER A 665 -21.13 22.86 1.04
N LEU A 666 -20.07 22.48 1.76
CA LEU A 666 -19.34 21.23 1.57
C LEU A 666 -20.15 20.08 2.18
N ILE A 667 -20.25 18.98 1.46
CA ILE A 667 -20.85 17.74 1.95
C ILE A 667 -19.84 16.61 1.97
N LEU A 668 -20.01 15.68 2.90
CA LEU A 668 -19.18 14.49 3.01
C LEU A 668 -19.43 13.55 1.84
N THR A 669 -18.37 13.03 1.24
CA THR A 669 -18.46 12.01 0.16
C THR A 669 -19.08 10.70 0.65
N GLU A 670 -18.91 10.38 1.94
CA GLU A 670 -19.49 9.20 2.61
C GLU A 670 -20.27 9.66 3.85
N PRO A 671 -21.58 9.34 4.01
CA PRO A 671 -22.35 9.68 5.19
C PRO A 671 -21.72 9.13 6.46
N ARG A 672 -21.70 9.92 7.54
CA ARG A 672 -21.12 9.54 8.83
C ARG A 672 -22.07 9.79 9.98
N VAL A 673 -21.83 9.09 11.06
CA VAL A 673 -22.62 9.23 12.29
C VAL A 673 -21.84 10.11 13.26
N PRO A 674 -22.36 11.29 13.63
CA PRO A 674 -21.75 12.15 14.63
C PRO A 674 -21.94 11.56 16.04
N ILE A 675 -20.84 11.56 16.80
CA ILE A 675 -20.80 11.15 18.19
C ILE A 675 -20.25 12.31 19.02
N GLU A 676 -20.96 12.70 20.06
CA GLU A 676 -20.57 13.76 20.98
C GLU A 676 -19.90 13.15 22.23
N ILE A 677 -18.77 13.73 22.64
CA ILE A 677 -17.94 13.25 23.73
C ILE A 677 -17.69 14.39 24.70
N ALA A 678 -17.98 14.17 25.97
CA ALA A 678 -17.59 15.07 27.06
C ALA A 678 -16.13 14.83 27.40
N LEU A 679 -15.33 15.88 27.42
CA LEU A 679 -13.93 15.83 27.79
C LEU A 679 -13.77 15.90 29.32
N GLU A 680 -12.80 15.18 29.88
CA GLU A 680 -12.49 15.24 31.30
C GLU A 680 -11.93 16.66 31.69
N PRO A 681 -12.28 17.19 32.88
CA PRO A 681 -11.90 18.55 33.28
C PRO A 681 -10.40 18.82 33.25
N GLU A 682 -9.60 17.80 33.59
CA GLU A 682 -8.11 17.90 33.64
C GLU A 682 -7.51 18.11 32.25
N ASP A 683 -8.12 17.53 31.21
CA ASP A 683 -7.64 17.56 29.83
C ASP A 683 -8.09 18.84 29.10
N ARG A 684 -9.23 19.46 29.50
CA ARG A 684 -9.75 20.69 28.86
C ARG A 684 -8.79 21.87 28.91
N GLN A 685 -7.94 21.95 29.96
CA GLN A 685 -6.98 23.06 30.11
C GLN A 685 -5.82 22.98 29.12
N ARG A 686 -5.54 21.78 28.55
CA ARG A 686 -4.41 21.51 27.67
C ARG A 686 -4.74 21.62 26.19
N ILE A 687 -6.02 21.62 25.83
CA ILE A 687 -6.50 21.58 24.46
C ILE A 687 -7.08 22.91 24.05
N GLN A 688 -7.13 23.14 22.73
CA GLN A 688 -7.72 24.32 22.13
C GLN A 688 -8.87 23.91 21.22
N ALA A 689 -9.90 24.77 21.11
CA ALA A 689 -10.95 24.59 20.14
C ALA A 689 -10.39 24.63 18.71
N GLY A 690 -10.96 23.86 17.80
CA GLY A 690 -10.48 23.68 16.44
C GLY A 690 -9.39 22.59 16.29
N GLN A 691 -8.85 22.04 17.37
CA GLN A 691 -7.89 20.94 17.28
C GLN A 691 -8.59 19.68 16.77
N SER A 692 -7.94 19.05 15.81
CA SER A 692 -8.35 17.76 15.24
C SER A 692 -7.56 16.60 15.84
N GLY A 693 -8.12 15.40 15.77
CA GLY A 693 -7.51 14.21 16.33
C GLY A 693 -8.14 12.92 15.83
N LEU A 694 -7.75 11.83 16.47
CA LEU A 694 -8.28 10.49 16.19
C LEU A 694 -8.89 9.91 17.46
N LEU A 695 -10.17 9.64 17.42
CA LEU A 695 -10.89 8.90 18.47
C LEU A 695 -10.61 7.41 18.31
N MET A 696 -10.27 6.74 19.42
CA MET A 696 -10.15 5.28 19.50
C MET A 696 -11.24 4.73 20.42
N LEU A 697 -12.20 4.03 19.83
CA LEU A 697 -13.26 3.35 20.56
C LEU A 697 -12.94 1.86 20.66
N ARG A 698 -13.03 1.30 21.88
CA ARG A 698 -13.06 -0.14 22.03
C ARG A 698 -14.41 -0.64 21.53
N GLY A 699 -14.38 -1.35 20.41
CA GLY A 699 -15.57 -1.93 19.85
C GLY A 699 -16.08 -3.14 20.63
N ARG A 700 -17.30 -3.55 20.33
CA ARG A 700 -17.90 -4.76 20.87
C ARG A 700 -17.02 -5.96 20.50
N GLN A 701 -16.61 -6.74 21.49
CA GLN A 701 -15.86 -7.96 21.24
C GLN A 701 -16.77 -9.00 20.59
N ASP A 702 -16.41 -9.42 19.39
CA ASP A 702 -17.02 -10.53 18.66
C ASP A 702 -15.98 -11.63 18.47
N VAL A 703 -16.39 -12.80 18.04
CA VAL A 703 -15.47 -13.88 17.67
C VAL A 703 -14.75 -13.52 16.35
N MET A 704 -13.51 -13.96 16.20
CA MET A 704 -12.70 -13.67 15.01
C MET A 704 -13.41 -14.08 13.70
N ALA A 705 -14.18 -15.17 13.71
CA ALA A 705 -14.96 -15.63 12.55
C ALA A 705 -16.00 -14.59 12.11
N GLY A 706 -16.77 -14.02 13.06
CA GLY A 706 -17.76 -12.97 12.77
C GLY A 706 -17.12 -11.73 12.21
N TYR A 707 -16.01 -11.28 12.80
CA TYR A 707 -15.25 -10.13 12.34
C TYR A 707 -14.73 -10.30 10.91
N LEU A 708 -14.12 -11.46 10.58
CA LEU A 708 -13.62 -11.75 9.23
C LEU A 708 -14.74 -11.86 8.22
N ALA A 709 -15.84 -12.55 8.55
CA ALA A 709 -17.00 -12.66 7.68
C ALA A 709 -17.59 -11.29 7.35
N ASP A 710 -17.71 -10.42 8.34
CA ASP A 710 -18.20 -9.06 8.15
C ASP A 710 -17.29 -8.22 7.25
N ARG A 711 -15.99 -8.31 7.45
CA ARG A 711 -15.03 -7.64 6.55
C ARG A 711 -15.11 -8.14 5.11
N MET A 712 -15.27 -9.44 4.91
CA MET A 712 -15.43 -10.03 3.57
C MET A 712 -16.74 -9.57 2.90
N ILE A 713 -17.86 -9.55 3.64
CA ILE A 713 -19.15 -9.08 3.14
C ILE A 713 -19.07 -7.59 2.76
N ARG A 714 -18.44 -6.75 3.59
CA ARG A 714 -18.23 -5.33 3.30
C ARG A 714 -17.39 -5.12 2.04
N PHE A 715 -16.29 -5.86 1.92
CA PHE A 715 -15.45 -5.81 0.73
C PHE A 715 -16.23 -6.19 -0.53
N ALA A 716 -17.01 -7.26 -0.48
CA ALA A 716 -17.83 -7.71 -1.61
C ALA A 716 -18.90 -6.66 -1.98
N ARG A 717 -19.58 -6.05 -1.01
CA ARG A 717 -20.58 -5.00 -1.24
C ARG A 717 -19.95 -3.75 -1.84
N LYS A 718 -18.83 -3.27 -1.32
CA LYS A 718 -18.14 -2.08 -1.83
C LYS A 718 -17.74 -2.24 -3.30
N ASN A 719 -17.34 -3.43 -3.72
CA ASN A 719 -16.98 -3.72 -5.11
C ASN A 719 -18.21 -3.94 -6.02
N ASN A 720 -19.31 -4.54 -5.51
CA ASN A 720 -20.53 -4.71 -6.31
C ASN A 720 -21.31 -3.39 -6.52
N PHE A 721 -21.32 -2.47 -5.58
CA PHE A 721 -21.99 -1.17 -5.77
C PHE A 721 -21.25 -0.25 -6.74
N ARG A 722 -19.93 -0.38 -6.91
CA ARG A 722 -19.19 0.38 -7.95
C ARG A 722 -19.52 -0.08 -9.38
N THR A 723 -20.06 -1.28 -9.57
CA THR A 723 -20.43 -1.81 -10.91
C THR A 723 -21.88 -1.48 -11.33
N HIS A 724 -22.70 -0.89 -10.44
CA HIS A 724 -24.10 -0.55 -10.72
C HIS A 724 -24.40 0.95 -10.58
N GLY A 725 -23.39 1.79 -10.45
CA GLY A 725 -23.50 3.26 -10.40
C GLY A 725 -23.03 3.91 -11.70
N LEU A 726 -23.60 3.44 -12.82
CA LEU A 726 -23.60 4.07 -14.15
C LEU A 726 -25.05 4.19 -14.61
#